data_12f036845d2b482c8bd66c2c7ff5b4c0
#
_entry.id   12f036845d2b482c8bd66c2c7ff5b4c0
#
_cell.length_a   1.000
_cell.length_b   1.000
_cell.length_c   1.000
_cell.angle_alpha   90.00
_cell.angle_beta   90.00
_cell.angle_gamma   90.00
#
_symmetry.space_group_name_H-M   'P 1'
#
loop_
_entity.id
_entity.type
_entity.pdbx_description
1 polymer ?
#
loop_
_entity_poly.entity_id
_entity_poly.type
_entity_poly.pdbx_seq_one_letter_code
_entity_poly.pdbx_strand_id
1 'polypeptide(L)'
;MLVRSDLFGSIGGFDPVIEHYGLETDFCWRAQLAGGRILVVPSAVARERGDYSARTAIKNPRKDIHRYRLYTTSKCYGWLHLLSVLPFAFLISVLEIIFSIMAGRVRQACDVGAAWLWNAVHIIPILRARKQIKGSRLVRDRDLRRLQVSGSVRLKSFLRGQIGGELSLVVFENRRRKIASKLKSASLQTVVAGWFAVLLVVAFGSRHLIMQGVPAIGQFGDFPQASELFNSYWSGWREVGTGVAGLGPAALGLIGLASTLVGGASELLRHVLIIGLLPIGLFNIWRLAGLSGTRGSRLVAITLYASNPLPYYALQNGRWNSLLFYAVLPLLLRRIIELVDDTPKESTTGWSPLGNIGTGPLQKVAALGLLVAVVTAFEALFLVFAACIGVVFCCFGPGGFKKKFQRLYLSLLACVVAAIMHMPWWLSFDDYRSLVGSLFGTVNQVAPTELYRLVSFELEGGNVQWLQFAPLILATISLLISRGRALHLATQAWSLCLLGFGFAWIASDNLLSAVIGPSIRLRELALFVAAVGVCWAASIGCASFERDAYRIRASWRRFLVATGITLFILGFVPLLAAAKNGRWETPKYDLEVALSLIDDRNVGPSYRVLWIGDESILPLASWHLDDMGARAENLSIASSVGGYPDIRYQWAGALTHGVQQLIDTVELGLSGNTSRLGRLLAPFGIRYVVVVEESAPSFGEGVQRPLDPRIRNSVRSHIDLRPIAADPAVLVFENESWFATRAQFEDGDALDGLTDLSQLVISDLTSGIPVLRDYRSLVEQHGRLGVGAVQVAEEFDQNWRLYVGEEILKPQLSFGWAMRFDSKSDGPAALFYQRPRDIQYGAVLQIVGWMLVVRFAIRRPRTFSKDLIPLANETTQPGQVQ
;
A
#
# COMPACT_ATOMS: atom_id res chain seq x y z
N MET A 1 -21.60 -52.35 -15.01
CA MET A 1 -20.53 -52.30 -16.00
C MET A 1 -20.71 -53.45 -16.99
N LEU A 2 -20.70 -53.19 -18.29
CA LEU A 2 -20.71 -54.20 -19.32
C LEU A 2 -19.31 -54.33 -19.90
N VAL A 3 -18.78 -55.54 -20.06
CA VAL A 3 -17.43 -55.81 -20.57
C VAL A 3 -17.52 -56.93 -21.59
N ARG A 4 -16.72 -56.79 -22.65
CA ARG A 4 -16.56 -57.91 -23.65
C ARG A 4 -15.83 -59.08 -22.99
N SER A 5 -16.32 -60.26 -23.22
CA SER A 5 -15.81 -61.48 -22.58
C SER A 5 -14.34 -61.79 -22.97
N ASP A 6 -14.00 -61.51 -24.24
CA ASP A 6 -12.62 -61.68 -24.74
C ASP A 6 -11.63 -60.75 -24.00
N LEU A 7 -11.98 -59.46 -23.83
CA LEU A 7 -11.18 -58.49 -23.06
C LEU A 7 -11.13 -58.94 -21.58
N PHE A 8 -12.22 -59.38 -20.98
CA PHE A 8 -12.25 -59.80 -19.60
C PHE A 8 -11.32 -61.02 -19.36
N GLY A 9 -11.34 -61.99 -20.26
CA GLY A 9 -10.44 -63.15 -20.19
C GLY A 9 -8.98 -62.78 -20.43
N SER A 10 -8.69 -61.92 -21.41
CA SER A 10 -7.31 -61.58 -21.80
C SER A 10 -6.56 -60.80 -20.72
N ILE A 11 -7.25 -60.02 -19.89
CA ILE A 11 -6.63 -59.30 -18.75
C ILE A 11 -6.70 -60.05 -17.41
N GLY A 12 -7.22 -61.26 -17.40
CA GLY A 12 -7.29 -62.14 -16.24
C GLY A 12 -8.41 -61.83 -15.25
N GLY A 13 -9.49 -61.21 -15.72
CA GLY A 13 -10.67 -60.90 -14.89
C GLY A 13 -10.42 -59.93 -13.72
N PHE A 14 -11.14 -60.07 -12.66
CA PHE A 14 -10.92 -59.33 -11.41
C PHE A 14 -9.73 -59.88 -10.62
N ASP A 15 -8.98 -58.98 -9.96
CA ASP A 15 -7.84 -59.38 -9.15
C ASP A 15 -8.31 -60.03 -7.82
N PRO A 16 -7.96 -61.31 -7.54
CA PRO A 16 -8.42 -61.97 -6.33
C PRO A 16 -7.85 -61.39 -5.02
N VAL A 17 -6.83 -60.58 -5.07
CA VAL A 17 -6.26 -59.88 -3.91
C VAL A 17 -7.17 -58.73 -3.43
N ILE A 18 -8.01 -58.24 -4.33
CA ILE A 18 -8.93 -57.11 -4.02
C ILE A 18 -10.30 -57.75 -3.70
N GLU A 19 -10.63 -57.84 -2.46
CA GLU A 19 -11.85 -58.53 -2.01
C GLU A 19 -13.14 -57.74 -2.26
N HIS A 20 -13.14 -56.40 -2.03
CA HIS A 20 -14.39 -55.64 -2.01
C HIS A 20 -14.32 -54.26 -2.69
N TYR A 21 -13.44 -53.35 -2.29
CA TYR A 21 -13.43 -51.97 -2.78
C TYR A 21 -12.30 -51.73 -3.79
N GLY A 22 -12.64 -51.19 -4.91
CA GLY A 22 -11.66 -50.79 -5.94
C GLY A 22 -11.46 -51.85 -7.05
N LEU A 23 -12.23 -52.91 -7.07
CA LEU A 23 -12.24 -53.94 -8.13
C LEU A 23 -12.47 -53.27 -9.51
N GLU A 24 -13.48 -52.42 -9.60
CA GLU A 24 -13.85 -51.74 -10.83
C GLU A 24 -12.72 -50.80 -11.29
N THR A 25 -12.14 -50.10 -10.34
CA THR A 25 -11.02 -49.14 -10.64
C THR A 25 -9.80 -49.88 -11.14
N ASP A 26 -9.47 -50.99 -10.49
CA ASP A 26 -8.35 -51.84 -10.89
C ASP A 26 -8.58 -52.47 -12.25
N PHE A 27 -9.76 -53.06 -12.46
CA PHE A 27 -10.13 -53.68 -13.73
C PHE A 27 -10.12 -52.64 -14.86
N CYS A 28 -10.75 -51.52 -14.71
CA CYS A 28 -10.76 -50.44 -15.71
C CYS A 28 -9.35 -49.95 -16.04
N TRP A 29 -8.49 -49.86 -15.04
CA TRP A 29 -7.11 -49.44 -15.28
C TRP A 29 -6.32 -50.48 -16.07
N ARG A 30 -6.44 -51.76 -15.73
CA ARG A 30 -5.80 -52.85 -16.50
C ARG A 30 -6.36 -52.97 -17.90
N ALA A 31 -7.66 -52.79 -18.09
CA ALA A 31 -8.31 -52.79 -19.40
C ALA A 31 -7.74 -51.67 -20.30
N GLN A 32 -7.60 -50.45 -19.77
CA GLN A 32 -7.00 -49.36 -20.49
C GLN A 32 -5.51 -49.55 -20.82
N LEU A 33 -4.75 -50.18 -19.89
CA LEU A 33 -3.36 -50.57 -20.16
C LEU A 33 -3.23 -51.58 -21.30
N ALA A 34 -4.23 -52.49 -21.41
CA ALA A 34 -4.34 -53.46 -22.53
C ALA A 34 -4.95 -52.87 -23.80
N GLY A 35 -5.13 -51.52 -23.90
CA GLY A 35 -5.68 -50.87 -25.09
C GLY A 35 -7.21 -50.86 -25.16
N GLY A 36 -7.92 -51.36 -24.14
CA GLY A 36 -9.39 -51.37 -24.08
C GLY A 36 -9.94 -49.95 -23.92
N ARG A 37 -11.06 -49.63 -24.55
CA ARG A 37 -11.75 -48.33 -24.44
C ARG A 37 -12.86 -48.42 -23.41
N ILE A 38 -12.90 -47.44 -22.50
CA ILE A 38 -13.98 -47.30 -21.54
C ILE A 38 -14.88 -46.16 -21.98
N LEU A 39 -16.18 -46.47 -22.15
CA LEU A 39 -17.18 -45.49 -22.55
C LEU A 39 -18.18 -45.28 -21.41
N VAL A 40 -18.51 -44.05 -21.11
CA VAL A 40 -19.62 -43.69 -20.23
C VAL A 40 -20.84 -43.39 -21.08
N VAL A 41 -21.89 -44.16 -20.88
CA VAL A 41 -23.16 -44.01 -21.59
C VAL A 41 -24.15 -43.30 -20.66
N PRO A 42 -24.46 -42.02 -20.86
CA PRO A 42 -25.31 -41.24 -19.93
C PRO A 42 -26.74 -41.75 -19.85
N SER A 43 -27.24 -42.45 -20.89
CA SER A 43 -28.58 -43.05 -20.93
C SER A 43 -28.68 -44.38 -20.15
N ALA A 44 -27.56 -45.02 -19.86
CA ALA A 44 -27.51 -46.26 -19.10
C ALA A 44 -27.50 -45.96 -17.59
N VAL A 45 -28.65 -45.65 -17.02
CA VAL A 45 -28.81 -45.26 -15.62
C VAL A 45 -29.17 -46.49 -14.79
N ALA A 46 -28.35 -46.80 -13.78
CA ALA A 46 -28.65 -47.83 -12.76
C ALA A 46 -28.74 -47.15 -11.38
N ARG A 47 -29.68 -47.60 -10.58
CA ARG A 47 -29.84 -47.18 -9.18
C ARG A 47 -29.25 -48.21 -8.23
N GLU A 48 -28.28 -47.85 -7.46
CA GLU A 48 -27.70 -48.67 -6.41
C GLU A 48 -28.29 -48.28 -5.04
N ARG A 49 -28.70 -49.25 -4.21
CA ARG A 49 -29.26 -49.00 -2.87
C ARG A 49 -28.24 -48.48 -1.85
N GLY A 50 -26.95 -48.40 -2.17
CA GLY A 50 -25.94 -47.77 -1.33
C GLY A 50 -25.59 -48.45 -0.01
N ASP A 51 -26.23 -49.50 0.36
CA ASP A 51 -26.03 -50.21 1.65
C ASP A 51 -25.13 -51.45 1.54
N TYR A 52 -24.09 -51.39 0.67
CA TYR A 52 -23.17 -52.52 0.48
C TYR A 52 -22.48 -52.93 1.79
N SER A 53 -22.07 -51.96 2.62
CA SER A 53 -21.44 -52.17 3.93
C SER A 53 -22.38 -52.83 4.95
N ALA A 54 -23.67 -52.60 4.85
CA ALA A 54 -24.65 -53.23 5.73
C ALA A 54 -24.94 -54.69 5.35
N ARG A 55 -24.82 -55.03 4.05
CA ARG A 55 -25.07 -56.40 3.51
C ARG A 55 -23.87 -57.33 3.63
N THR A 56 -22.63 -56.79 3.65
CA THR A 56 -21.41 -57.62 3.59
C THR A 56 -20.66 -57.73 4.91
N ALA A 57 -21.21 -57.31 6.04
CA ALA A 57 -20.59 -57.36 7.38
C ALA A 57 -19.15 -56.78 7.45
N ILE A 58 -18.79 -55.88 6.53
CA ILE A 58 -17.46 -55.30 6.48
C ILE A 58 -17.29 -54.28 7.63
N LYS A 59 -16.44 -54.62 8.60
CA LYS A 59 -16.20 -53.81 9.80
C LYS A 59 -15.51 -52.47 9.53
N ASN A 60 -14.69 -52.35 8.47
CA ASN A 60 -13.89 -51.14 8.27
C ASN A 60 -13.63 -50.85 6.78
N PRO A 61 -14.63 -50.32 6.02
CA PRO A 61 -14.53 -50.11 4.58
C PRO A 61 -13.44 -49.12 4.20
N ARG A 62 -13.06 -48.18 5.09
CA ARG A 62 -12.01 -47.19 4.82
C ARG A 62 -10.63 -47.82 4.74
N LYS A 63 -10.32 -48.73 5.66
CA LYS A 63 -9.03 -49.44 5.66
C LYS A 63 -8.78 -50.12 4.32
N ASP A 64 -9.79 -50.78 3.81
CA ASP A 64 -9.72 -51.56 2.57
C ASP A 64 -9.63 -50.65 1.33
N ILE A 65 -10.35 -49.52 1.31
CA ILE A 65 -10.24 -48.52 0.25
C ILE A 65 -8.81 -47.95 0.15
N HIS A 66 -8.17 -47.61 1.29
CA HIS A 66 -6.81 -47.12 1.29
C HIS A 66 -5.80 -48.20 0.87
N ARG A 67 -5.98 -49.44 1.36
CA ARG A 67 -5.14 -50.58 1.07
C ARG A 67 -5.15 -50.91 -0.42
N TYR A 68 -6.31 -51.12 -1.00
CA TYR A 68 -6.44 -51.54 -2.39
C TYR A 68 -6.15 -50.39 -3.39
N ARG A 69 -6.39 -49.15 -3.01
CA ARG A 69 -5.98 -48.02 -3.83
C ARG A 69 -4.47 -47.97 -3.95
N LEU A 70 -3.74 -48.12 -2.87
CA LEU A 70 -2.27 -48.11 -2.90
C LEU A 70 -1.73 -49.33 -3.67
N TYR A 71 -2.35 -50.48 -3.48
CA TYR A 71 -2.04 -51.73 -4.18
C TYR A 71 -2.21 -51.56 -5.70
N THR A 72 -3.35 -51.10 -6.18
CA THR A 72 -3.64 -50.86 -7.59
C THR A 72 -2.65 -49.82 -8.19
N THR A 73 -2.37 -48.75 -7.48
CA THR A 73 -1.39 -47.74 -7.89
C THR A 73 -0.01 -48.37 -8.05
N SER A 74 0.43 -49.15 -7.09
CA SER A 74 1.73 -49.78 -7.06
C SER A 74 1.92 -50.83 -8.17
N LYS A 75 0.86 -51.55 -8.58
CA LYS A 75 0.95 -52.59 -9.63
C LYS A 75 0.76 -52.04 -11.04
N CYS A 76 -0.07 -51.00 -11.25
CA CYS A 76 -0.44 -50.50 -12.59
C CYS A 76 0.53 -49.49 -13.19
N TYR A 77 1.17 -48.63 -12.42
CA TYR A 77 2.13 -47.67 -12.93
C TYR A 77 3.50 -48.29 -13.29
N GLY A 78 4.17 -47.77 -14.32
CA GLY A 78 5.55 -48.13 -14.67
C GLY A 78 6.56 -47.66 -13.59
N TRP A 79 7.74 -48.28 -13.55
CA TRP A 79 8.75 -48.02 -12.53
C TRP A 79 9.19 -46.53 -12.45
N LEU A 80 9.46 -45.90 -13.57
CA LEU A 80 9.88 -44.51 -13.60
C LEU A 80 8.80 -43.57 -13.05
N HIS A 81 7.56 -43.90 -13.31
CA HIS A 81 6.44 -43.11 -12.82
C HIS A 81 6.15 -43.37 -11.36
N LEU A 82 6.34 -44.59 -10.91
CA LEU A 82 6.18 -44.98 -9.53
C LEU A 82 7.13 -44.23 -8.57
N LEU A 83 8.37 -43.98 -9.01
CA LEU A 83 9.37 -43.19 -8.30
C LEU A 83 8.88 -41.76 -7.97
N SER A 84 8.03 -41.18 -8.79
CA SER A 84 7.46 -39.84 -8.52
C SER A 84 6.16 -39.91 -7.76
N VAL A 85 5.32 -40.95 -7.98
CA VAL A 85 3.99 -41.06 -7.42
C VAL A 85 4.00 -41.58 -5.99
N LEU A 86 4.85 -42.54 -5.65
CA LEU A 86 4.89 -43.13 -4.30
C LEU A 86 5.38 -42.15 -3.23
N PRO A 87 6.47 -41.39 -3.42
CA PRO A 87 6.88 -40.38 -2.44
C PRO A 87 5.80 -39.32 -2.22
N PHE A 88 5.15 -38.87 -3.30
CA PHE A 88 4.05 -37.91 -3.21
C PHE A 88 2.82 -38.50 -2.51
N ALA A 89 2.46 -39.76 -2.81
CA ALA A 89 1.38 -40.46 -2.11
C ALA A 89 1.71 -40.67 -0.64
N PHE A 90 2.97 -40.96 -0.30
CA PHE A 90 3.42 -41.09 1.09
C PHE A 90 3.31 -39.75 1.83
N LEU A 91 3.78 -38.65 1.23
CA LEU A 91 3.68 -37.32 1.81
C LEU A 91 2.19 -36.95 2.10
N ILE A 92 1.30 -37.21 1.13
CA ILE A 92 -0.14 -36.99 1.32
C ILE A 92 -0.69 -37.86 2.47
N SER A 93 -0.23 -39.11 2.57
CA SER A 93 -0.66 -40.00 3.64
C SER A 93 -0.17 -39.58 5.02
N VAL A 94 1.05 -39.06 5.12
CA VAL A 94 1.60 -38.45 6.34
C VAL A 94 0.76 -37.24 6.75
N LEU A 95 0.48 -36.34 5.79
CA LEU A 95 -0.41 -35.20 6.04
C LEU A 95 -1.81 -35.65 6.46
N GLU A 96 -2.34 -36.74 5.88
CA GLU A 96 -3.63 -37.30 6.27
C GLU A 96 -3.60 -37.86 7.69
N ILE A 97 -2.51 -38.53 8.10
CA ILE A 97 -2.32 -39.05 9.46
C ILE A 97 -2.28 -37.88 10.44
N ILE A 98 -1.43 -36.89 10.22
CA ILE A 98 -1.32 -35.72 11.09
C ILE A 98 -2.70 -35.02 11.23
N PHE A 99 -3.34 -34.79 10.11
CA PHE A 99 -4.67 -34.16 10.07
C PHE A 99 -5.76 -34.94 10.77
N SER A 100 -5.68 -36.27 10.66
CA SER A 100 -6.63 -37.17 11.34
C SER A 100 -6.42 -37.22 12.85
N ILE A 101 -5.18 -37.16 13.31
CA ILE A 101 -4.83 -37.07 14.73
C ILE A 101 -5.33 -35.74 15.29
N MET A 102 -5.04 -34.62 14.61
CA MET A 102 -5.49 -33.28 15.02
C MET A 102 -7.04 -33.19 15.09
N ALA A 103 -7.73 -33.92 14.21
CA ALA A 103 -9.20 -34.00 14.22
C ALA A 103 -9.78 -35.00 15.26
N GLY A 104 -8.94 -35.57 16.11
CA GLY A 104 -9.37 -36.56 17.11
C GLY A 104 -9.81 -37.91 16.52
N ARG A 105 -9.37 -38.24 15.28
CA ARG A 105 -9.78 -39.49 14.57
C ARG A 105 -8.62 -40.47 14.49
N VAL A 106 -8.14 -40.87 15.63
CA VAL A 106 -6.97 -41.77 15.73
C VAL A 106 -7.15 -43.07 14.93
N ARG A 107 -8.36 -43.64 14.91
CA ARG A 107 -8.66 -44.83 14.11
C ARG A 107 -8.41 -44.61 12.60
N GLN A 108 -8.76 -43.42 12.07
CA GLN A 108 -8.51 -43.11 10.65
C GLN A 108 -7.01 -42.97 10.37
N ALA A 109 -6.26 -42.38 11.28
CA ALA A 109 -4.81 -42.27 11.17
C ALA A 109 -4.15 -43.67 11.15
N CYS A 110 -4.62 -44.59 12.05
CA CYS A 110 -4.19 -45.98 12.10
C CYS A 110 -4.53 -46.74 10.81
N ASP A 111 -5.71 -46.52 10.23
CA ASP A 111 -6.17 -47.19 9.00
C ASP A 111 -5.26 -46.78 7.80
N VAL A 112 -4.84 -45.52 7.70
CA VAL A 112 -3.92 -45.08 6.66
C VAL A 112 -2.50 -45.66 6.85
N GLY A 113 -1.98 -45.65 8.07
CA GLY A 113 -0.69 -46.31 8.38
C GLY A 113 -0.70 -47.82 8.12
N ALA A 114 -1.78 -48.50 8.55
CA ALA A 114 -1.98 -49.95 8.31
C ALA A 114 -2.07 -50.28 6.81
N ALA A 115 -2.60 -49.39 5.97
CA ALA A 115 -2.64 -49.59 4.53
C ALA A 115 -1.24 -49.60 3.90
N TRP A 116 -0.35 -48.74 4.35
CA TRP A 116 1.05 -48.71 3.90
C TRP A 116 1.81 -49.95 4.35
N LEU A 117 1.67 -50.34 5.62
CA LEU A 117 2.31 -51.51 6.18
C LEU A 117 1.84 -52.76 5.46
N TRP A 118 0.52 -52.89 5.18
CA TRP A 118 -0.02 -54.03 4.46
C TRP A 118 0.60 -54.15 3.03
N ASN A 119 0.71 -53.03 2.30
CA ASN A 119 1.30 -53.03 0.96
C ASN A 119 2.81 -53.34 1.00
N ALA A 120 3.53 -52.90 2.03
CA ALA A 120 4.92 -53.27 2.23
C ALA A 120 5.12 -54.78 2.47
N VAL A 121 4.25 -55.41 3.28
CA VAL A 121 4.25 -56.88 3.48
C VAL A 121 3.84 -57.63 2.22
N HIS A 122 2.94 -57.07 1.39
CA HIS A 122 2.46 -57.69 0.14
C HIS A 122 3.26 -57.27 -1.10
N ILE A 123 4.54 -56.94 -0.95
CA ILE A 123 5.41 -56.53 -2.07
C ILE A 123 5.56 -57.61 -3.11
N ILE A 124 5.64 -58.92 -2.69
CA ILE A 124 5.78 -60.04 -3.61
C ILE A 124 4.52 -60.26 -4.50
N PRO A 125 3.32 -60.27 -3.97
CA PRO A 125 2.09 -60.26 -4.79
C PRO A 125 2.03 -59.07 -5.75
N ILE A 126 2.44 -57.86 -5.32
CA ILE A 126 2.50 -56.67 -6.17
C ILE A 126 3.44 -56.89 -7.35
N LEU A 127 4.64 -57.43 -7.08
CA LEU A 127 5.64 -57.69 -8.12
C LEU A 127 5.17 -58.74 -9.12
N ARG A 128 4.52 -59.80 -8.65
CA ARG A 128 3.89 -60.83 -9.52
C ARG A 128 2.81 -60.23 -10.42
N ALA A 129 1.89 -59.46 -9.84
CA ALA A 129 0.85 -58.77 -10.61
C ALA A 129 1.46 -57.78 -11.65
N ARG A 130 2.53 -57.08 -11.29
CA ARG A 130 3.25 -56.23 -12.24
C ARG A 130 3.85 -56.99 -13.43
N LYS A 131 4.38 -58.18 -13.20
CA LYS A 131 4.90 -59.05 -14.25
C LYS A 131 3.82 -59.48 -15.22
N GLN A 132 2.63 -59.84 -14.71
CA GLN A 132 1.45 -60.17 -15.53
C GLN A 132 0.99 -58.95 -16.37
N ILE A 133 0.84 -57.79 -15.75
CA ILE A 133 0.40 -56.56 -16.44
C ILE A 133 1.41 -56.14 -17.51
N LYS A 134 2.71 -56.34 -17.27
CA LYS A 134 3.76 -56.00 -18.24
C LYS A 134 3.57 -56.75 -19.56
N GLY A 135 3.12 -58.01 -19.51
CA GLY A 135 2.90 -58.85 -20.72
C GLY A 135 1.69 -58.41 -21.54
N SER A 136 0.66 -57.87 -20.95
CA SER A 136 -0.56 -57.38 -21.63
C SER A 136 -0.58 -55.89 -21.93
N ARG A 137 0.49 -55.17 -21.60
CA ARG A 137 0.54 -53.69 -21.65
C ARG A 137 0.80 -53.19 -23.09
N LEU A 138 -0.20 -52.52 -23.68
CA LEU A 138 -0.10 -51.86 -24.99
C LEU A 138 0.02 -50.36 -24.89
N VAL A 139 -0.48 -49.72 -23.79
CA VAL A 139 -0.56 -48.26 -23.61
C VAL A 139 0.47 -47.75 -22.62
N ARG A 140 1.13 -46.63 -22.93
CA ARG A 140 2.13 -46.02 -22.06
C ARG A 140 1.47 -45.20 -20.96
N ASP A 141 2.11 -45.04 -19.80
CA ASP A 141 1.58 -44.24 -18.67
C ASP A 141 1.29 -42.79 -19.06
N ARG A 142 2.07 -42.21 -19.99
CA ARG A 142 1.90 -40.84 -20.46
C ARG A 142 0.52 -40.64 -21.12
N ASP A 143 0.03 -41.62 -21.87
CA ASP A 143 -1.24 -41.53 -22.58
C ASP A 143 -2.41 -41.76 -21.63
N LEU A 144 -2.22 -42.68 -20.69
CA LEU A 144 -3.22 -42.95 -19.64
C LEU A 144 -3.41 -41.75 -18.69
N ARG A 145 -2.34 -41.00 -18.44
CA ARG A 145 -2.39 -39.80 -17.57
C ARG A 145 -3.32 -38.70 -18.10
N ARG A 146 -3.55 -38.62 -19.42
CA ARG A 146 -4.51 -37.68 -19.99
C ARG A 146 -5.96 -37.99 -19.59
N LEU A 147 -6.24 -39.21 -19.23
CA LEU A 147 -7.55 -39.67 -18.76
C LEU A 147 -7.65 -39.63 -17.23
N GLN A 148 -6.56 -39.38 -16.52
CA GLN A 148 -6.51 -39.31 -15.09
C GLN A 148 -6.57 -37.86 -14.59
N VAL A 149 -7.19 -37.63 -13.45
CA VAL A 149 -7.28 -36.33 -12.80
C VAL A 149 -5.88 -35.91 -12.33
N SER A 150 -5.44 -34.69 -12.65
CA SER A 150 -4.12 -34.17 -12.26
C SER A 150 -3.90 -34.19 -10.75
N GLY A 151 -2.62 -34.34 -10.31
CA GLY A 151 -2.27 -34.46 -8.89
C GLY A 151 -2.70 -33.26 -8.03
N SER A 152 -2.70 -32.05 -8.59
CA SER A 152 -3.19 -30.84 -7.92
C SER A 152 -4.69 -30.86 -7.65
N VAL A 153 -5.48 -31.43 -8.56
CA VAL A 153 -6.92 -31.64 -8.37
C VAL A 153 -7.17 -32.78 -7.38
N ARG A 154 -6.29 -33.81 -7.37
CA ARG A 154 -6.35 -34.88 -6.35
C ARG A 154 -6.06 -34.37 -4.95
N LEU A 155 -5.05 -33.56 -4.77
CA LEU A 155 -4.75 -32.93 -3.49
C LEU A 155 -5.92 -32.03 -3.03
N LYS A 156 -6.46 -31.21 -3.93
CA LYS A 156 -7.66 -30.41 -3.67
C LYS A 156 -8.89 -31.26 -3.34
N SER A 157 -9.14 -32.34 -4.08
CA SER A 157 -10.28 -33.22 -3.81
C SER A 157 -10.08 -34.03 -2.54
N PHE A 158 -8.84 -34.41 -2.22
CA PHE A 158 -8.47 -35.07 -0.97
C PHE A 158 -8.72 -34.16 0.23
N LEU A 159 -8.15 -32.95 0.23
CA LEU A 159 -8.40 -31.94 1.27
C LEU A 159 -9.88 -31.62 1.41
N ARG A 160 -10.60 -31.49 0.30
CA ARG A 160 -12.07 -31.30 0.29
C ARG A 160 -12.83 -32.51 0.77
N GLY A 161 -12.41 -33.70 0.41
CA GLY A 161 -13.05 -34.96 0.84
C GLY A 161 -12.88 -35.22 2.33
N GLN A 162 -11.78 -34.82 2.93
CA GLN A 162 -11.53 -34.92 4.37
C GLN A 162 -12.30 -33.84 5.16
N ILE A 163 -12.44 -32.64 4.60
CA ILE A 163 -13.22 -31.55 5.18
C ILE A 163 -14.72 -31.75 4.94
N GLY A 164 -15.09 -32.31 3.77
CA GLY A 164 -16.48 -32.63 3.37
C GLY A 164 -16.90 -34.06 3.73
N GLY A 165 -18.05 -34.24 4.40
CA GLY A 165 -18.62 -35.56 4.64
C GLY A 165 -19.27 -36.12 3.37
N GLU A 166 -19.15 -37.43 3.12
CA GLU A 166 -20.03 -38.16 2.21
C GLU A 166 -21.47 -38.17 2.76
N LEU A 167 -22.34 -37.34 2.22
CA LEU A 167 -23.75 -37.27 2.55
C LEU A 167 -24.59 -37.40 1.28
N SER A 168 -25.60 -38.30 1.32
CA SER A 168 -26.56 -38.46 0.24
C SER A 168 -27.34 -37.15 -0.01
N LEU A 169 -27.65 -36.85 -1.27
CA LEU A 169 -28.24 -35.58 -1.72
C LEU A 169 -29.55 -35.20 -0.98
N VAL A 170 -30.33 -36.16 -0.49
CA VAL A 170 -31.63 -35.93 0.18
C VAL A 170 -31.45 -35.45 1.63
N VAL A 171 -30.46 -35.99 2.38
CA VAL A 171 -30.12 -35.53 3.73
C VAL A 171 -29.45 -34.15 3.68
N PHE A 172 -28.90 -33.84 2.55
CA PHE A 172 -28.16 -32.60 2.25
C PHE A 172 -29.07 -31.35 2.22
N GLU A 173 -30.25 -31.44 1.59
CA GLU A 173 -31.19 -30.31 1.45
C GLU A 173 -31.77 -29.90 2.81
N ASN A 174 -32.15 -30.88 3.65
CA ASN A 174 -32.73 -30.64 4.98
C ASN A 174 -31.69 -30.13 6.00
N ARG A 175 -30.43 -30.60 5.93
CA ARG A 175 -29.34 -30.06 6.75
C ARG A 175 -28.91 -28.67 6.28
N ARG A 176 -28.90 -28.40 4.98
CA ARG A 176 -28.64 -27.09 4.43
C ARG A 176 -29.60 -26.03 4.99
N ARG A 177 -30.93 -26.35 5.01
CA ARG A 177 -31.94 -25.45 5.57
C ARG A 177 -31.79 -25.24 7.09
N LYS A 178 -31.45 -26.25 7.86
CA LYS A 178 -31.24 -26.15 9.33
C LYS A 178 -29.94 -25.46 9.69
N ILE A 179 -28.84 -25.65 8.94
CA ILE A 179 -27.54 -24.99 9.18
C ILE A 179 -27.59 -23.58 8.64
N ALA A 180 -28.18 -23.35 7.47
CA ALA A 180 -28.36 -22.02 6.90
C ALA A 180 -29.30 -21.15 7.76
N SER A 181 -30.29 -21.73 8.42
CA SER A 181 -31.14 -20.98 9.36
C SER A 181 -30.44 -20.67 10.70
N LYS A 182 -29.48 -21.51 11.15
CA LYS A 182 -28.65 -21.24 12.34
C LYS A 182 -27.42 -20.35 12.06
N LEU A 183 -26.90 -20.39 10.84
CA LEU A 183 -25.87 -19.50 10.34
C LEU A 183 -26.49 -18.34 9.52
N LYS A 184 -27.72 -17.96 9.82
CA LYS A 184 -28.32 -16.75 9.22
C LYS A 184 -27.28 -15.65 9.27
N SER A 185 -26.99 -15.08 8.11
CA SER A 185 -26.12 -13.91 7.96
C SER A 185 -26.28 -12.97 9.15
N ALA A 186 -25.16 -12.50 9.72
CA ALA A 186 -25.15 -11.61 10.87
C ALA A 186 -26.30 -10.60 10.76
N SER A 187 -27.13 -10.51 11.79
CA SER A 187 -28.28 -9.61 11.79
C SER A 187 -27.79 -8.17 11.56
N LEU A 188 -28.62 -7.28 11.09
CA LEU A 188 -28.25 -5.86 10.95
C LEU A 188 -27.73 -5.32 12.29
N GLN A 189 -28.35 -5.73 13.39
CA GLN A 189 -27.93 -5.36 14.75
C GLN A 189 -26.49 -5.81 15.06
N THR A 190 -26.11 -7.03 14.69
CA THR A 190 -24.73 -7.53 14.88
C THR A 190 -23.72 -6.72 14.07
N VAL A 191 -24.08 -6.30 12.85
CA VAL A 191 -23.24 -5.45 12.01
C VAL A 191 -23.07 -4.06 12.63
N VAL A 192 -24.17 -3.45 13.06
CA VAL A 192 -24.15 -2.12 13.72
C VAL A 192 -23.33 -2.21 15.01
N ALA A 193 -23.53 -3.25 15.84
CA ALA A 193 -22.77 -3.46 17.06
C ALA A 193 -21.28 -3.67 16.78
N GLY A 194 -20.93 -4.43 15.74
CA GLY A 194 -19.52 -4.63 15.32
C GLY A 194 -18.86 -3.35 14.84
N TRP A 195 -19.53 -2.55 14.01
CA TRP A 195 -19.05 -1.23 13.60
C TRP A 195 -18.85 -0.31 14.80
N PHE A 196 -19.86 -0.25 15.69
CA PHE A 196 -19.80 0.57 16.90
C PHE A 196 -18.61 0.17 17.78
N ALA A 197 -18.39 -1.14 17.99
CA ALA A 197 -17.27 -1.63 18.80
C ALA A 197 -15.91 -1.22 18.18
N VAL A 198 -15.73 -1.39 16.87
CA VAL A 198 -14.46 -1.01 16.20
C VAL A 198 -14.26 0.50 16.24
N LEU A 199 -15.29 1.29 15.91
CA LEU A 199 -15.20 2.75 15.96
C LEU A 199 -14.97 3.27 17.39
N LEU A 200 -15.55 2.62 18.39
CA LEU A 200 -15.33 2.95 19.81
C LEU A 200 -13.87 2.71 20.20
N VAL A 201 -13.26 1.60 19.77
CA VAL A 201 -11.83 1.33 20.03
C VAL A 201 -10.96 2.36 19.32
N VAL A 202 -11.27 2.69 18.06
CA VAL A 202 -10.52 3.72 17.31
C VAL A 202 -10.67 5.10 17.99
N ALA A 203 -11.89 5.49 18.38
CA ALA A 203 -12.13 6.74 19.07
C ALA A 203 -11.44 6.79 20.45
N PHE A 204 -11.49 5.67 21.20
CA PHE A 204 -10.81 5.56 22.49
C PHE A 204 -9.29 5.65 22.32
N GLY A 205 -8.72 4.98 21.31
CA GLY A 205 -7.29 5.07 21.00
C GLY A 205 -6.86 6.44 20.47
N SER A 206 -7.79 7.24 19.93
CA SER A 206 -7.52 8.59 19.41
C SER A 206 -7.97 9.70 20.38
N ARG A 207 -8.45 9.37 21.60
CA ARG A 207 -9.11 10.34 22.49
C ARG A 207 -8.25 11.56 22.80
N HIS A 208 -6.96 11.39 23.05
CA HIS A 208 -6.06 12.50 23.33
C HIS A 208 -5.69 13.28 22.08
N LEU A 209 -5.58 12.64 20.91
CA LEU A 209 -5.39 13.35 19.63
C LEU A 209 -6.61 14.20 19.26
N ILE A 210 -7.83 13.74 19.61
CA ILE A 210 -9.07 14.49 19.37
C ILE A 210 -9.20 15.67 20.34
N MET A 211 -8.78 15.50 21.61
CA MET A 211 -8.95 16.52 22.66
C MET A 211 -7.81 17.54 22.72
N GLN A 212 -6.58 17.12 22.43
CA GLN A 212 -5.36 17.93 22.59
C GLN A 212 -4.76 18.36 21.25
N GLY A 213 -5.28 17.83 20.14
CA GLY A 213 -4.76 18.06 18.80
C GLY A 213 -3.71 17.03 18.37
N VAL A 214 -3.42 17.05 17.08
CA VAL A 214 -2.35 16.24 16.45
C VAL A 214 -1.06 17.06 16.51
N PRO A 215 0.03 16.52 17.06
CA PRO A 215 1.30 17.24 17.12
C PRO A 215 1.88 17.43 15.71
N ALA A 216 2.62 18.52 15.51
CA ALA A 216 3.29 18.82 14.26
C ALA A 216 4.61 18.03 14.18
N ILE A 217 4.54 16.75 13.82
CA ILE A 217 5.68 15.85 13.64
C ILE A 217 5.73 15.31 12.20
N GLY A 218 6.92 15.16 11.65
CA GLY A 218 7.10 14.65 10.29
C GLY A 218 6.23 15.43 9.28
N GLN A 219 5.35 14.72 8.57
CA GLN A 219 4.44 15.31 7.57
C GLN A 219 3.18 15.96 8.16
N PHE A 220 3.00 15.95 9.49
CA PHE A 220 1.83 16.58 10.13
C PHE A 220 2.01 18.07 10.36
N GLY A 221 2.82 18.75 9.54
CA GLY A 221 3.01 20.20 9.60
C GLY A 221 1.70 20.98 9.59
N ASP A 222 1.72 22.19 10.11
CA ASP A 222 0.57 23.06 10.17
C ASP A 222 0.02 23.43 8.79
N PHE A 223 -1.28 23.68 8.73
CA PHE A 223 -1.91 24.14 7.51
C PHE A 223 -2.07 25.66 7.57
N PRO A 224 -1.32 26.42 6.75
CA PRO A 224 -1.49 27.84 6.66
C PRO A 224 -2.85 28.22 6.09
N GLN A 225 -3.15 29.54 6.04
CA GLN A 225 -4.40 30.02 5.49
C GLN A 225 -4.60 29.61 4.03
N ALA A 226 -5.85 29.43 3.62
CA ALA A 226 -6.19 29.03 2.26
C ALA A 226 -5.59 29.92 1.18
N SER A 227 -5.50 31.24 1.44
CA SER A 227 -4.86 32.25 0.54
C SER A 227 -3.37 31.98 0.35
N GLU A 228 -2.67 31.59 1.40
CA GLU A 228 -1.23 31.27 1.33
C GLU A 228 -0.98 29.96 0.57
N LEU A 229 -1.84 28.94 0.79
CA LEU A 229 -1.79 27.66 0.06
C LEU A 229 -2.01 27.88 -1.44
N PHE A 230 -3.00 28.71 -1.81
CA PHE A 230 -3.24 29.05 -3.21
C PHE A 230 -2.08 29.88 -3.79
N ASN A 231 -1.53 30.82 -3.03
CA ASN A 231 -0.37 31.58 -3.47
C ASN A 231 0.84 30.66 -3.70
N SER A 232 1.11 29.72 -2.79
CA SER A 232 2.20 28.73 -2.95
C SER A 232 1.98 27.78 -4.13
N TYR A 233 0.73 27.51 -4.51
CA TYR A 233 0.42 26.70 -5.67
C TYR A 233 0.64 27.45 -6.99
N TRP A 234 0.21 28.74 -7.07
CA TRP A 234 0.10 29.38 -8.37
C TRP A 234 0.97 30.64 -8.55
N SER A 235 1.72 31.06 -7.51
CA SER A 235 2.61 32.23 -7.62
C SER A 235 3.70 32.10 -8.69
N GLY A 236 4.08 30.88 -9.02
CA GLY A 236 5.20 30.59 -9.90
C GLY A 236 6.55 30.61 -9.18
N TRP A 237 6.57 30.84 -7.88
CA TRP A 237 7.74 30.81 -7.00
C TRP A 237 7.44 30.04 -5.72
N ARG A 238 8.39 29.22 -5.27
CA ARG A 238 8.30 28.44 -4.03
C ARG A 238 9.52 28.70 -3.16
N GLU A 239 9.33 28.87 -1.87
CA GLU A 239 10.40 29.12 -0.87
C GLU A 239 11.08 27.84 -0.35
N VAL A 240 11.04 26.75 -1.08
CA VAL A 240 11.70 25.48 -0.70
C VAL A 240 13.18 25.55 -1.09
N GLY A 241 14.07 25.17 -0.18
CA GLY A 241 15.52 25.28 -0.38
C GLY A 241 15.98 26.72 -0.46
N THR A 242 16.63 27.08 -1.57
CA THR A 242 17.06 28.46 -1.90
C THR A 242 16.03 29.20 -2.74
N GLY A 243 14.85 28.62 -2.98
CA GLY A 243 13.84 29.14 -3.88
C GLY A 243 13.82 28.37 -5.20
N VAL A 244 12.62 28.10 -5.72
CA VAL A 244 12.42 27.35 -6.98
C VAL A 244 11.33 28.01 -7.81
N ALA A 245 11.64 28.29 -9.08
CA ALA A 245 10.65 28.72 -10.05
C ALA A 245 9.77 27.54 -10.50
N GLY A 246 8.48 27.78 -10.68
CA GLY A 246 7.55 26.77 -11.18
C GLY A 246 6.22 26.73 -10.42
N LEU A 247 5.30 25.91 -10.91
CA LEU A 247 4.04 25.66 -10.22
C LEU A 247 4.28 24.82 -8.97
N GLY A 248 3.51 25.10 -7.93
CA GLY A 248 3.44 24.23 -6.76
C GLY A 248 2.73 22.90 -7.06
N PRO A 249 2.92 21.85 -6.22
CA PRO A 249 2.19 20.60 -6.34
C PRO A 249 0.69 20.82 -6.19
N ALA A 250 -0.11 20.08 -6.96
CA ALA A 250 -1.57 20.18 -6.93
C ALA A 250 -2.17 19.93 -5.53
N ALA A 251 -1.44 19.27 -4.65
CA ALA A 251 -1.81 19.05 -3.25
C ALA A 251 -2.10 20.36 -2.51
N LEU A 252 -1.28 21.40 -2.71
CA LEU A 252 -1.49 22.70 -2.08
C LEU A 252 -2.81 23.34 -2.51
N GLY A 253 -3.13 23.28 -3.81
CA GLY A 253 -4.41 23.76 -4.33
C GLY A 253 -5.60 22.95 -3.79
N LEU A 254 -5.45 21.63 -3.63
CA LEU A 254 -6.49 20.76 -3.08
C LEU A 254 -6.74 21.03 -1.58
N ILE A 255 -5.67 21.22 -0.80
CA ILE A 255 -5.79 21.59 0.63
C ILE A 255 -6.40 22.98 0.76
N GLY A 256 -5.97 23.95 -0.05
CA GLY A 256 -6.52 25.30 -0.07
C GLY A 256 -8.02 25.31 -0.40
N LEU A 257 -8.44 24.51 -1.38
CA LEU A 257 -9.87 24.31 -1.71
C LEU A 257 -10.63 23.68 -0.53
N ALA A 258 -10.06 22.64 0.10
CA ALA A 258 -10.67 22.00 1.25
C ALA A 258 -10.78 22.96 2.45
N SER A 259 -9.74 23.79 2.69
CA SER A 259 -9.75 24.81 3.75
C SER A 259 -10.83 25.86 3.52
N THR A 260 -11.00 26.34 2.28
CA THR A 260 -12.12 27.27 1.92
C THR A 260 -13.49 26.64 2.15
N LEU A 261 -13.67 25.36 1.82
CA LEU A 261 -14.94 24.65 2.03
C LEU A 261 -15.29 24.48 3.51
N VAL A 262 -14.29 24.44 4.40
CA VAL A 262 -14.48 24.39 5.86
C VAL A 262 -14.54 25.78 6.49
N GLY A 263 -14.65 26.84 5.68
CA GLY A 263 -14.74 28.23 6.16
C GLY A 263 -13.42 28.81 6.66
N GLY A 264 -12.28 28.31 6.18
CA GLY A 264 -10.96 28.81 6.53
C GLY A 264 -10.36 28.22 7.83
N ALA A 265 -11.06 27.29 8.49
CA ALA A 265 -10.57 26.60 9.69
C ALA A 265 -9.51 25.54 9.32
N SER A 266 -8.32 25.98 8.92
CA SER A 266 -7.26 25.11 8.39
C SER A 266 -6.77 24.11 9.43
N GLU A 267 -6.68 24.51 10.70
CA GLU A 267 -6.27 23.62 11.80
C GLU A 267 -7.31 22.50 12.04
N LEU A 268 -8.59 22.83 12.05
CA LEU A 268 -9.66 21.83 12.13
C LEU A 268 -9.61 20.87 10.95
N LEU A 269 -9.35 21.39 9.74
CA LEU A 269 -9.20 20.58 8.55
C LEU A 269 -8.03 19.60 8.69
N ARG A 270 -6.89 20.04 9.20
CA ARG A 270 -5.71 19.20 9.46
C ARG A 270 -6.06 18.02 10.37
N HIS A 271 -6.67 18.30 11.53
CA HIS A 271 -7.09 17.27 12.48
C HIS A 271 -8.10 16.28 11.87
N VAL A 272 -9.11 16.78 11.17
CA VAL A 272 -10.13 15.94 10.52
C VAL A 272 -9.52 15.09 9.41
N LEU A 273 -8.60 15.63 8.61
CA LEU A 273 -7.96 14.86 7.56
C LEU A 273 -7.04 13.77 8.13
N ILE A 274 -6.27 14.03 9.17
CA ILE A 274 -5.35 13.03 9.74
C ILE A 274 -6.13 11.93 10.47
N ILE A 275 -6.96 12.29 11.46
CA ILE A 275 -7.71 11.29 12.26
C ILE A 275 -8.80 10.61 11.41
N GLY A 276 -9.44 11.35 10.53
CA GLY A 276 -10.54 10.85 9.68
C GLY A 276 -10.11 9.80 8.66
N LEU A 277 -8.82 9.71 8.31
CA LEU A 277 -8.32 8.67 7.39
C LEU A 277 -8.47 7.26 7.99
N LEU A 278 -8.41 7.10 9.31
CA LEU A 278 -8.65 5.80 9.97
C LEU A 278 -10.04 5.24 9.67
N PRO A 279 -11.15 5.90 10.01
CA PRO A 279 -12.49 5.40 9.70
C PRO A 279 -12.78 5.33 8.19
N ILE A 280 -12.18 6.19 7.36
CA ILE A 280 -12.32 6.12 5.90
C ILE A 280 -11.71 4.80 5.38
N GLY A 281 -10.53 4.40 5.87
CA GLY A 281 -9.90 3.13 5.52
C GLY A 281 -10.78 1.94 5.90
N LEU A 282 -11.34 1.96 7.11
CA LEU A 282 -12.28 0.93 7.59
C LEU A 282 -13.56 0.85 6.73
N PHE A 283 -14.09 1.99 6.32
CA PHE A 283 -15.25 2.02 5.43
C PHE A 283 -14.92 1.47 4.05
N ASN A 284 -13.76 1.79 3.51
CA ASN A 284 -13.35 1.31 2.19
C ASN A 284 -13.03 -0.19 2.17
N ILE A 285 -12.39 -0.75 3.21
CA ILE A 285 -12.20 -2.21 3.32
C ILE A 285 -13.55 -2.95 3.48
N TRP A 286 -14.51 -2.37 4.21
CA TRP A 286 -15.88 -2.87 4.28
C TRP A 286 -16.53 -2.97 2.90
N ARG A 287 -16.33 -1.94 2.07
CA ARG A 287 -16.87 -1.90 0.71
C ARG A 287 -16.17 -2.92 -0.19
N LEU A 288 -14.86 -3.10 -0.06
CA LEU A 288 -14.08 -4.10 -0.80
C LEU A 288 -14.53 -5.53 -0.41
N ALA A 289 -14.61 -5.81 0.88
CA ALA A 289 -15.08 -7.10 1.41
C ALA A 289 -16.52 -7.42 0.99
N GLY A 290 -17.31 -6.40 0.62
CA GLY A 290 -18.64 -6.55 0.06
C GLY A 290 -18.70 -7.37 -1.23
N LEU A 291 -17.60 -7.45 -1.99
CA LEU A 291 -17.51 -8.30 -3.19
C LEU A 291 -17.60 -9.80 -2.85
N SER A 292 -17.24 -10.20 -1.65
CA SER A 292 -17.40 -11.58 -1.15
C SER A 292 -18.82 -11.89 -0.62
N GLY A 293 -19.64 -10.89 -0.31
CA GLY A 293 -21.08 -10.96 -0.24
C GLY A 293 -21.72 -11.36 1.10
N THR A 294 -20.98 -11.54 2.20
CA THR A 294 -21.58 -11.81 3.52
C THR A 294 -21.33 -10.67 4.51
N ARG A 295 -22.27 -10.42 5.43
CA ARG A 295 -22.14 -9.38 6.45
C ARG A 295 -21.09 -9.72 7.50
N GLY A 296 -21.00 -11.00 7.90
CA GLY A 296 -20.02 -11.50 8.86
C GLY A 296 -18.58 -11.35 8.33
N SER A 297 -18.37 -11.71 7.06
CA SER A 297 -17.05 -11.58 6.43
C SER A 297 -16.58 -10.13 6.33
N ARG A 298 -17.49 -9.17 6.14
CA ARG A 298 -17.15 -7.74 6.13
C ARG A 298 -16.71 -7.28 7.52
N LEU A 299 -17.31 -7.78 8.61
CA LEU A 299 -16.86 -7.46 9.98
C LEU A 299 -15.45 -8.00 10.23
N VAL A 300 -15.15 -9.22 9.77
CA VAL A 300 -13.78 -9.77 9.87
C VAL A 300 -12.78 -8.87 9.16
N ALA A 301 -13.10 -8.39 7.94
CA ALA A 301 -12.22 -7.49 7.21
C ALA A 301 -11.94 -6.19 7.96
N ILE A 302 -12.99 -5.53 8.50
CA ILE A 302 -12.81 -4.28 9.25
C ILE A 302 -11.96 -4.49 10.49
N THR A 303 -12.27 -5.52 11.28
CA THR A 303 -11.56 -5.76 12.53
C THR A 303 -10.09 -6.08 12.30
N LEU A 304 -9.78 -6.95 11.33
CA LEU A 304 -8.39 -7.25 10.99
C LEU A 304 -7.64 -6.05 10.40
N TYR A 305 -8.34 -5.22 9.62
CA TYR A 305 -7.74 -4.02 9.04
C TYR A 305 -7.49 -2.94 10.09
N ALA A 306 -8.39 -2.79 11.07
CA ALA A 306 -8.21 -1.95 12.23
C ALA A 306 -7.07 -2.45 13.13
N SER A 307 -6.85 -3.77 13.20
CA SER A 307 -5.81 -4.38 14.04
C SER A 307 -4.42 -4.38 13.40
N ASN A 308 -4.31 -3.94 12.14
CA ASN A 308 -3.01 -3.83 11.48
C ASN A 308 -2.18 -2.71 12.11
N PRO A 309 -0.90 -2.91 12.44
CA PRO A 309 -0.08 -1.91 13.12
C PRO A 309 0.33 -0.74 12.23
N LEU A 310 0.35 -0.90 10.90
CA LEU A 310 0.87 0.09 9.96
C LEU A 310 0.25 1.49 10.06
N PRO A 311 -1.11 1.67 10.15
CA PRO A 311 -1.67 3.02 10.27
C PRO A 311 -1.32 3.70 11.58
N TYR A 312 -1.11 2.95 12.66
CA TYR A 312 -0.71 3.49 13.97
C TYR A 312 0.78 3.86 13.97
N TYR A 313 1.60 3.04 13.31
CA TYR A 313 2.98 3.38 13.05
C TYR A 313 3.11 4.65 12.19
N ALA A 314 2.27 4.81 11.18
CA ALA A 314 2.22 6.03 10.38
C ALA A 314 1.80 7.26 11.20
N LEU A 315 0.87 7.10 12.18
CA LEU A 315 0.52 8.15 13.13
C LEU A 315 1.69 8.50 14.05
N GLN A 316 2.36 7.51 14.63
CA GLN A 316 3.50 7.70 15.54
C GLN A 316 4.64 8.49 14.86
N ASN A 317 4.88 8.23 13.56
CA ASN A 317 5.95 8.85 12.79
C ASN A 317 5.50 10.08 11.97
N GLY A 318 4.29 10.55 12.14
CA GLY A 318 3.78 11.70 11.41
C GLY A 318 3.70 11.50 9.89
N ARG A 319 3.42 10.28 9.40
CA ARG A 319 3.41 9.94 7.96
C ARG A 319 1.99 10.01 7.38
N TRP A 320 1.57 11.19 7.01
CA TRP A 320 0.24 11.43 6.46
C TRP A 320 0.00 10.71 5.12
N ASN A 321 1.00 10.66 4.25
CA ASN A 321 0.92 9.97 2.96
C ASN A 321 0.58 8.49 3.12
N SER A 322 1.18 7.82 4.10
CA SER A 322 0.91 6.41 4.44
C SER A 322 -0.52 6.20 4.95
N LEU A 323 -1.04 7.13 5.77
CA LEU A 323 -2.43 7.10 6.21
C LEU A 323 -3.42 7.28 5.05
N LEU A 324 -3.11 8.18 4.10
CA LEU A 324 -3.91 8.38 2.90
C LEU A 324 -3.92 7.12 2.04
N PHE A 325 -2.76 6.48 1.89
CA PHE A 325 -2.63 5.21 1.18
C PHE A 325 -3.47 4.10 1.84
N TYR A 326 -3.38 3.96 3.17
CA TYR A 326 -4.24 3.07 3.96
C TYR A 326 -5.73 3.33 3.68
N ALA A 327 -6.14 4.58 3.71
CA ALA A 327 -7.56 4.94 3.55
C ALA A 327 -8.10 4.64 2.15
N VAL A 328 -7.32 4.88 1.08
CA VAL A 328 -7.82 4.86 -0.30
C VAL A 328 -7.54 3.54 -1.01
N LEU A 329 -6.50 2.80 -0.65
CA LEU A 329 -6.12 1.56 -1.34
C LEU A 329 -7.26 0.54 -1.49
N PRO A 330 -8.09 0.23 -0.47
CA PRO A 330 -9.21 -0.70 -0.64
C PRO A 330 -10.26 -0.20 -1.64
N LEU A 331 -10.45 1.12 -1.74
CA LEU A 331 -11.35 1.73 -2.72
C LEU A 331 -10.79 1.61 -4.14
N LEU A 332 -9.51 1.85 -4.32
CA LEU A 332 -8.79 1.65 -5.59
C LEU A 332 -9.01 0.23 -6.12
N LEU A 333 -8.72 -0.78 -5.29
CA LEU A 333 -8.88 -2.19 -5.62
C LEU A 333 -10.31 -2.51 -6.07
N ARG A 334 -11.28 -2.05 -5.32
CA ARG A 334 -12.69 -2.21 -5.66
C ARG A 334 -13.02 -1.59 -7.01
N ARG A 335 -12.56 -0.37 -7.29
CA ARG A 335 -12.82 0.33 -8.55
C ARG A 335 -12.18 -0.37 -9.75
N ILE A 336 -10.96 -0.89 -9.60
CA ILE A 336 -10.30 -1.66 -10.67
C ILE A 336 -11.10 -2.95 -10.99
N ILE A 337 -11.63 -3.63 -9.99
CA ILE A 337 -12.48 -4.83 -10.20
C ILE A 337 -13.78 -4.44 -10.91
N GLU A 338 -14.41 -3.34 -10.53
CA GLU A 338 -15.68 -2.84 -11.09
C GLU A 338 -15.54 -2.26 -12.52
N LEU A 339 -14.32 -2.04 -13.05
CA LEU A 339 -14.13 -1.52 -14.42
C LEU A 339 -14.75 -2.39 -15.49
N VAL A 340 -14.64 -3.70 -15.37
CA VAL A 340 -15.04 -4.67 -16.41
C VAL A 340 -16.21 -5.56 -15.96
N ASP A 341 -16.33 -5.80 -14.65
CA ASP A 341 -17.41 -6.62 -14.13
C ASP A 341 -18.66 -5.75 -13.94
N ASP A 342 -19.70 -6.03 -14.72
CA ASP A 342 -21.05 -5.57 -14.43
C ASP A 342 -21.59 -6.40 -13.26
N THR A 343 -21.14 -6.09 -12.06
CA THR A 343 -21.76 -6.67 -10.85
C THR A 343 -23.19 -6.20 -10.80
N PRO A 344 -24.20 -7.10 -10.67
CA PRO A 344 -25.57 -6.69 -10.44
C PRO A 344 -25.54 -5.72 -9.26
N LYS A 345 -26.03 -4.52 -9.45
CA LYS A 345 -26.23 -3.58 -8.36
C LYS A 345 -27.18 -4.26 -7.39
N GLU A 346 -26.65 -4.83 -6.29
CA GLU A 346 -27.49 -5.00 -5.12
C GLU A 346 -28.10 -3.63 -4.87
N SER A 347 -29.41 -3.54 -4.95
CA SER A 347 -30.20 -2.38 -4.56
C SER A 347 -30.02 -2.17 -3.05
N THR A 348 -28.81 -1.82 -2.66
CA THR A 348 -28.56 -1.26 -1.35
C THR A 348 -29.14 0.14 -1.38
N THR A 349 -30.28 0.31 -0.79
CA THR A 349 -30.85 1.54 -0.28
C THR A 349 -29.89 2.17 0.75
N GLY A 350 -28.64 2.33 0.39
CA GLY A 350 -27.59 2.93 1.18
C GLY A 350 -27.14 4.21 0.52
N TRP A 351 -27.23 5.31 1.25
CA TRP A 351 -26.72 6.61 0.89
C TRP A 351 -25.28 6.48 0.37
N SER A 352 -25.08 6.77 -0.93
CA SER A 352 -23.76 6.88 -1.54
C SER A 352 -23.47 8.37 -1.71
N PRO A 353 -22.56 8.97 -0.93
CA PRO A 353 -22.26 10.41 -1.01
C PRO A 353 -21.76 10.85 -2.39
N LEU A 354 -21.20 9.92 -3.16
CA LEU A 354 -20.79 10.14 -4.54
C LEU A 354 -21.73 9.41 -5.50
N GLY A 355 -23.01 9.71 -5.54
CA GLY A 355 -24.05 9.21 -6.44
C GLY A 355 -23.62 8.19 -7.53
N ASN A 356 -24.50 7.68 -8.33
CA ASN A 356 -24.16 6.80 -9.46
C ASN A 356 -23.19 7.50 -10.43
N ILE A 357 -21.89 7.42 -10.15
CA ILE A 357 -20.82 7.81 -11.09
C ILE A 357 -21.05 6.99 -12.37
N GLY A 358 -21.00 7.67 -13.50
CA GLY A 358 -21.43 7.21 -14.81
C GLY A 358 -21.18 5.74 -15.16
N THR A 359 -22.12 5.17 -15.88
CA THR A 359 -22.14 3.73 -16.23
C THR A 359 -21.24 3.39 -17.41
N GLY A 360 -20.79 4.39 -18.19
CA GLY A 360 -19.93 4.19 -19.35
C GLY A 360 -18.48 3.81 -18.96
N PRO A 361 -17.78 3.00 -19.78
CA PRO A 361 -16.40 2.58 -19.49
C PRO A 361 -15.44 3.76 -19.35
N LEU A 362 -15.57 4.79 -20.19
CA LEU A 362 -14.72 5.99 -20.12
C LEU A 362 -15.02 6.83 -18.87
N GLN A 363 -16.28 6.87 -18.39
CA GLN A 363 -16.62 7.57 -17.15
C GLN A 363 -16.05 6.84 -15.92
N LYS A 364 -16.06 5.49 -15.93
CA LYS A 364 -15.39 4.68 -14.91
C LYS A 364 -13.89 4.94 -14.89
N VAL A 365 -13.26 5.07 -16.07
CA VAL A 365 -11.84 5.43 -16.20
C VAL A 365 -11.57 6.83 -15.66
N ALA A 366 -12.37 7.83 -16.02
CA ALA A 366 -12.21 9.19 -15.53
C ALA A 366 -12.38 9.26 -14.00
N ALA A 367 -13.33 8.54 -13.43
CA ALA A 367 -13.55 8.48 -11.99
C ALA A 367 -12.39 7.76 -11.26
N LEU A 368 -11.84 6.70 -11.85
CA LEU A 368 -10.67 6.02 -11.33
C LEU A 368 -9.42 6.90 -11.48
N GLY A 369 -9.23 7.55 -12.63
CA GLY A 369 -8.14 8.48 -12.88
C GLY A 369 -8.17 9.68 -11.92
N LEU A 370 -9.35 10.23 -11.64
CA LEU A 370 -9.52 11.28 -10.63
C LEU A 370 -9.14 10.80 -9.23
N LEU A 371 -9.57 9.59 -8.83
CA LEU A 371 -9.19 9.00 -7.55
C LEU A 371 -7.67 8.83 -7.44
N VAL A 372 -7.05 8.28 -8.49
CA VAL A 372 -5.60 8.11 -8.54
C VAL A 372 -4.91 9.47 -8.52
N ALA A 373 -5.38 10.47 -9.29
CA ALA A 373 -4.79 11.80 -9.33
C ALA A 373 -4.83 12.51 -7.96
N VAL A 374 -5.98 12.47 -7.27
CA VAL A 374 -6.09 13.09 -5.93
C VAL A 374 -5.07 12.49 -4.96
N VAL A 375 -4.88 11.19 -4.95
CA VAL A 375 -3.92 10.55 -4.03
C VAL A 375 -2.48 10.78 -4.50
N THR A 376 -2.23 10.73 -5.82
CA THR A 376 -0.91 10.99 -6.41
C THR A 376 -0.41 12.42 -6.12
N ALA A 377 -1.32 13.40 -5.93
CA ALA A 377 -0.96 14.75 -5.51
C ALA A 377 -0.18 14.76 -4.18
N PHE A 378 -0.51 13.83 -3.29
CA PHE A 378 0.12 13.71 -1.97
C PHE A 378 1.19 12.62 -1.92
N GLU A 379 0.97 11.53 -2.65
CA GLU A 379 1.85 10.36 -2.68
C GLU A 379 2.01 9.82 -4.10
N ALA A 380 3.10 10.19 -4.74
CA ALA A 380 3.35 9.88 -6.15
C ALA A 380 3.52 8.37 -6.41
N LEU A 381 4.06 7.61 -5.44
CA LEU A 381 4.17 6.16 -5.52
C LEU A 381 2.81 5.45 -5.68
N PHE A 382 1.72 6.11 -5.29
CA PHE A 382 0.38 5.56 -5.48
C PHE A 382 0.05 5.27 -6.94
N LEU A 383 0.55 6.09 -7.87
CA LEU A 383 0.41 5.86 -9.31
C LEU A 383 1.08 4.56 -9.75
N VAL A 384 2.31 4.31 -9.25
CA VAL A 384 3.07 3.09 -9.54
C VAL A 384 2.34 1.86 -9.00
N PHE A 385 1.90 1.92 -7.75
CA PHE A 385 1.12 0.82 -7.15
C PHE A 385 -0.21 0.58 -7.88
N ALA A 386 -0.91 1.64 -8.31
CA ALA A 386 -2.15 1.50 -9.09
C ALA A 386 -1.91 0.77 -10.42
N ALA A 387 -0.82 1.08 -11.12
CA ALA A 387 -0.42 0.40 -12.35
C ALA A 387 -0.04 -1.08 -12.08
N CYS A 388 0.79 -1.35 -11.07
CA CYS A 388 1.18 -2.72 -10.69
C CYS A 388 -0.02 -3.58 -10.30
N ILE A 389 -0.98 -3.03 -9.56
CA ILE A 389 -2.23 -3.71 -9.20
C ILE A 389 -3.07 -4.01 -10.45
N GLY A 390 -3.11 -3.09 -11.43
CA GLY A 390 -3.75 -3.32 -12.72
C GLY A 390 -3.16 -4.54 -13.45
N VAL A 391 -1.83 -4.69 -13.45
CA VAL A 391 -1.11 -5.85 -14.02
C VAL A 391 -1.47 -7.14 -13.26
N VAL A 392 -1.41 -7.12 -11.93
CA VAL A 392 -1.76 -8.28 -11.09
C VAL A 392 -3.19 -8.74 -11.37
N PHE A 393 -4.15 -7.82 -11.50
CA PHE A 393 -5.53 -8.18 -11.78
C PHE A 393 -5.78 -8.60 -13.22
N CYS A 394 -4.91 -8.25 -14.15
CA CYS A 394 -4.87 -8.83 -15.47
C CYS A 394 -4.47 -10.32 -15.40
N CYS A 395 -3.40 -10.64 -14.67
CA CYS A 395 -2.89 -12.01 -14.56
C CYS A 395 -3.88 -12.94 -13.83
N PHE A 396 -4.40 -12.51 -12.70
CA PHE A 396 -5.18 -13.35 -11.76
C PHE A 396 -6.69 -13.06 -11.78
N GLY A 397 -7.15 -12.12 -12.58
CA GLY A 397 -8.57 -11.76 -12.67
C GLY A 397 -9.46 -12.83 -13.34
N PRO A 398 -10.77 -12.83 -13.04
CA PRO A 398 -11.72 -13.70 -13.70
C PRO A 398 -11.97 -13.28 -15.13
N GLY A 399 -12.34 -14.24 -15.99
CA GLY A 399 -12.72 -14.00 -17.38
C GLY A 399 -11.68 -14.44 -18.41
N GLY A 400 -12.07 -14.43 -19.68
CA GLY A 400 -11.19 -14.73 -20.80
C GLY A 400 -10.16 -13.62 -21.05
N PHE A 401 -9.16 -13.90 -21.87
CA PHE A 401 -8.04 -13.00 -22.19
C PHE A 401 -8.49 -11.59 -22.56
N LYS A 402 -9.55 -11.44 -23.38
CA LYS A 402 -10.10 -10.14 -23.80
C LYS A 402 -10.54 -9.27 -22.61
N LYS A 403 -11.26 -9.86 -21.62
CA LYS A 403 -11.70 -9.11 -20.41
C LYS A 403 -10.54 -8.76 -19.50
N LYS A 404 -9.55 -9.62 -19.38
CA LYS A 404 -8.34 -9.39 -18.59
C LYS A 404 -7.52 -8.24 -19.18
N PHE A 405 -7.27 -8.27 -20.48
CA PHE A 405 -6.55 -7.22 -21.19
C PHE A 405 -7.31 -5.88 -21.15
N GLN A 406 -8.64 -5.91 -21.34
CA GLN A 406 -9.47 -4.72 -21.21
C GLN A 406 -9.35 -4.08 -19.82
N ARG A 407 -9.31 -4.87 -18.74
CA ARG A 407 -9.12 -4.36 -17.35
C ARG A 407 -7.75 -3.68 -17.19
N LEU A 408 -6.70 -4.31 -17.71
CA LEU A 408 -5.35 -3.72 -17.71
C LEU A 408 -5.34 -2.39 -18.47
N TYR A 409 -5.83 -2.40 -19.72
CA TYR A 409 -5.85 -1.22 -20.57
C TYR A 409 -6.61 -0.05 -19.90
N LEU A 410 -7.80 -0.29 -19.36
CA LEU A 410 -8.60 0.75 -18.71
C LEU A 410 -7.96 1.24 -17.39
N SER A 411 -7.29 0.37 -16.62
CA SER A 411 -6.59 0.79 -15.41
C SER A 411 -5.33 1.62 -15.74
N LEU A 412 -4.56 1.22 -16.75
CA LEU A 412 -3.41 2.00 -17.20
C LEU A 412 -3.85 3.35 -17.81
N LEU A 413 -4.95 3.38 -18.55
CA LEU A 413 -5.50 4.63 -19.08
C LEU A 413 -5.91 5.59 -17.93
N ALA A 414 -6.47 5.07 -16.85
CA ALA A 414 -6.75 5.88 -15.66
C ALA A 414 -5.48 6.42 -15.00
N CYS A 415 -4.40 5.63 -14.95
CA CYS A 415 -3.10 6.08 -14.49
C CYS A 415 -2.51 7.18 -15.40
N VAL A 416 -2.66 7.04 -16.71
CA VAL A 416 -2.23 8.07 -17.69
C VAL A 416 -3.01 9.38 -17.47
N VAL A 417 -4.34 9.30 -17.27
CA VAL A 417 -5.16 10.49 -16.94
C VAL A 417 -4.62 11.15 -15.66
N ALA A 418 -4.35 10.37 -14.61
CA ALA A 418 -3.79 10.91 -13.37
C ALA A 418 -2.42 11.56 -13.59
N ALA A 419 -1.53 10.94 -14.37
CA ALA A 419 -0.22 11.48 -14.69
C ALA A 419 -0.31 12.83 -15.43
N ILE A 420 -1.17 12.92 -16.43
CA ILE A 420 -1.42 14.16 -17.18
C ILE A 420 -1.92 15.28 -16.27
N MET A 421 -2.75 14.97 -15.28
CA MET A 421 -3.25 15.96 -14.33
C MET A 421 -2.16 16.59 -13.45
N HIS A 422 -0.99 15.96 -13.32
CA HIS A 422 0.17 16.48 -12.58
C HIS A 422 1.29 16.99 -13.48
N MET A 423 1.14 16.90 -14.79
CA MET A 423 2.19 17.18 -15.77
C MET A 423 2.90 18.54 -15.57
N PRO A 424 2.19 19.68 -15.32
CA PRO A 424 2.87 20.96 -15.13
C PRO A 424 3.89 20.98 -13.99
N TRP A 425 3.59 20.32 -12.87
CA TRP A 425 4.53 20.22 -11.76
C TRP A 425 5.67 19.25 -12.04
N TRP A 426 5.40 18.11 -12.69
CA TRP A 426 6.45 17.13 -13.04
C TRP A 426 7.42 17.67 -14.10
N LEU A 427 6.96 18.55 -14.99
CA LEU A 427 7.82 19.19 -15.98
C LEU A 427 8.74 20.28 -15.39
N SER A 428 8.54 20.68 -14.13
CA SER A 428 9.43 21.63 -13.45
C SER A 428 10.74 21.01 -12.94
N PHE A 429 10.91 19.69 -13.08
CA PHE A 429 12.14 19.00 -12.74
C PHE A 429 13.02 18.86 -13.99
N ASP A 430 14.17 19.52 -14.00
CA ASP A 430 15.09 19.51 -15.13
C ASP A 430 15.83 18.17 -15.29
N ASP A 431 16.03 17.43 -14.19
CA ASP A 431 16.71 16.14 -14.18
C ASP A 431 15.78 15.02 -13.71
N TYR A 432 15.87 13.85 -14.41
CA TYR A 432 15.11 12.67 -14.04
C TYR A 432 15.47 12.14 -12.62
N ARG A 433 16.69 12.36 -12.14
CA ARG A 433 17.13 11.95 -10.80
C ARG A 433 16.42 12.74 -9.72
N SER A 434 16.30 14.05 -9.90
CA SER A 434 15.53 14.94 -9.02
C SER A 434 14.05 14.56 -9.02
N LEU A 435 13.48 14.22 -10.19
CA LEU A 435 12.12 13.72 -10.29
C LEU A 435 11.97 12.39 -9.54
N VAL A 436 12.86 11.42 -9.77
CA VAL A 436 12.86 10.12 -9.09
C VAL A 436 13.04 10.31 -7.58
N GLY A 437 13.96 11.15 -7.13
CA GLY A 437 14.15 11.49 -5.72
C GLY A 437 12.88 12.07 -5.09
N SER A 438 12.22 13.01 -5.77
CA SER A 438 10.96 13.59 -5.30
C SER A 438 9.80 12.57 -5.27
N LEU A 439 9.80 11.57 -6.18
CA LEU A 439 8.77 10.53 -6.27
C LEU A 439 8.98 9.41 -5.25
N PHE A 440 10.21 8.92 -5.10
CA PHE A 440 10.55 7.74 -4.30
C PHE A 440 11.16 8.07 -2.93
N GLY A 441 11.45 9.33 -2.66
CA GLY A 441 12.26 9.79 -1.53
C GLY A 441 13.75 9.69 -1.84
N THR A 442 14.57 10.28 -0.98
CA THR A 442 16.02 10.14 -1.07
C THR A 442 16.44 8.70 -0.78
N VAL A 443 17.58 8.32 -1.34
CA VAL A 443 18.15 6.98 -1.19
C VAL A 443 18.63 6.81 0.24
N ASN A 444 17.82 6.23 1.11
CA ASN A 444 18.24 5.87 2.46
C ASN A 444 18.73 4.43 2.45
N GLN A 445 19.92 4.18 2.96
CA GLN A 445 20.35 2.81 3.21
C GLN A 445 19.47 2.23 4.32
N VAL A 446 18.49 1.45 3.90
CA VAL A 446 17.64 0.71 4.82
C VAL A 446 18.36 -0.54 5.24
N ALA A 447 18.57 -0.74 6.53
CA ALA A 447 19.13 -2.01 7.01
C ALA A 447 18.32 -3.19 6.45
N PRO A 448 18.99 -4.22 5.90
CA PRO A 448 18.29 -5.39 5.36
C PRO A 448 17.39 -6.00 6.43
N THR A 449 16.13 -6.13 6.10
CA THR A 449 15.13 -6.60 7.06
C THR A 449 14.75 -8.03 6.73
N GLU A 450 14.86 -8.92 7.70
CA GLU A 450 14.51 -10.33 7.54
C GLU A 450 13.02 -10.51 7.17
N LEU A 451 12.74 -11.42 6.25
CA LEU A 451 11.40 -11.64 5.69
C LEU A 451 10.32 -11.86 6.76
N TYR A 452 10.64 -12.54 7.87
CA TYR A 452 9.67 -12.79 8.94
C TYR A 452 9.23 -11.50 9.64
N ARG A 453 10.09 -10.49 9.74
CA ARG A 453 9.75 -9.16 10.28
C ARG A 453 8.81 -8.41 9.34
N LEU A 454 9.05 -8.46 8.03
CA LEU A 454 8.15 -7.88 7.04
C LEU A 454 6.77 -8.54 7.08
N VAL A 455 6.72 -9.86 7.24
CA VAL A 455 5.47 -10.63 7.32
C VAL A 455 4.70 -10.34 8.62
N SER A 456 5.39 -9.95 9.70
CA SER A 456 4.76 -9.46 10.94
C SER A 456 4.40 -7.96 10.90
N PHE A 457 4.58 -7.30 9.74
CA PHE A 457 4.35 -5.85 9.55
C PHE A 457 5.23 -4.97 10.45
N GLU A 458 6.40 -5.44 10.84
CA GLU A 458 7.38 -4.69 11.60
C GLU A 458 8.26 -3.88 10.64
N LEU A 459 8.38 -2.57 10.89
CA LEU A 459 9.13 -1.66 10.01
C LEU A 459 10.52 -1.32 10.53
N GLU A 460 10.71 -1.18 11.84
CA GLU A 460 11.97 -0.73 12.43
C GLU A 460 12.24 -1.42 13.76
N GLY A 461 13.21 -2.34 13.79
CA GLY A 461 13.99 -2.78 14.97
C GLY A 461 13.27 -3.19 16.26
N GLY A 462 11.96 -3.16 16.29
CA GLY A 462 11.14 -3.50 17.44
C GLY A 462 11.11 -5.01 17.74
N ASN A 463 10.39 -5.39 18.77
CA ASN A 463 10.15 -6.80 19.06
C ASN A 463 9.15 -7.41 18.09
N VAL A 464 9.50 -8.56 17.51
CA VAL A 464 8.61 -9.29 16.59
C VAL A 464 7.26 -9.56 17.25
N GLN A 465 6.21 -8.98 16.67
CA GLN A 465 4.85 -9.17 17.16
C GLN A 465 4.27 -10.48 16.61
N TRP A 466 4.59 -11.61 17.21
CA TRP A 466 4.14 -12.94 16.77
C TRP A 466 2.63 -13.04 16.59
N LEU A 467 1.85 -12.24 17.30
CA LEU A 467 0.39 -12.19 17.17
C LEU A 467 -0.07 -11.69 15.79
N GLN A 468 0.75 -10.93 15.08
CA GLN A 468 0.45 -10.43 13.73
C GLN A 468 0.50 -11.52 12.65
N PHE A 469 1.04 -12.71 12.94
CA PHE A 469 0.90 -13.86 12.04
C PHE A 469 -0.52 -14.46 12.03
N ALA A 470 -1.33 -14.21 13.05
CA ALA A 470 -2.67 -14.75 13.15
C ALA A 470 -3.60 -14.35 11.96
N PRO A 471 -3.66 -13.09 11.51
CA PRO A 471 -4.39 -12.69 10.30
C PRO A 471 -3.91 -13.41 9.03
N LEU A 472 -2.60 -13.62 8.86
CA LEU A 472 -2.05 -14.32 7.72
C LEU A 472 -2.46 -15.80 7.70
N ILE A 473 -2.37 -16.47 8.87
CA ILE A 473 -2.84 -17.85 9.02
C ILE A 473 -4.35 -17.94 8.71
N LEU A 474 -5.14 -16.98 9.18
CA LEU A 474 -6.57 -16.90 8.87
C LEU A 474 -6.82 -16.71 7.37
N ALA A 475 -6.00 -15.90 6.68
CA ALA A 475 -6.09 -15.69 5.24
C ALA A 475 -5.85 -16.97 4.42
N THR A 476 -4.99 -17.90 4.89
CA THR A 476 -4.74 -19.18 4.17
C THR A 476 -6.00 -20.03 4.03
N ILE A 477 -6.97 -19.90 4.95
CA ILE A 477 -8.25 -20.60 4.91
C ILE A 477 -9.02 -20.27 3.61
N SER A 478 -8.84 -19.05 3.06
CA SER A 478 -9.49 -18.65 1.82
C SER A 478 -9.12 -19.53 0.62
N LEU A 479 -7.86 -19.92 0.49
CA LEU A 479 -7.40 -20.80 -0.62
C LEU A 479 -7.89 -22.24 -0.46
N LEU A 480 -8.06 -22.70 0.78
CA LEU A 480 -8.47 -24.07 1.09
C LEU A 480 -9.97 -24.28 0.86
N ILE A 481 -10.81 -23.31 1.24
CA ILE A 481 -12.26 -23.48 1.26
C ILE A 481 -12.93 -22.85 0.03
N SER A 482 -12.41 -21.76 -0.53
CA SER A 482 -13.08 -21.01 -1.58
C SER A 482 -13.21 -21.77 -2.90
N ARG A 483 -14.34 -21.53 -3.63
CA ARG A 483 -14.66 -22.16 -4.91
C ARG A 483 -15.20 -21.13 -5.91
N GLY A 484 -15.06 -21.43 -7.21
CA GLY A 484 -15.60 -20.58 -8.27
C GLY A 484 -15.15 -19.14 -8.16
N ARG A 485 -16.09 -18.19 -8.19
CA ARG A 485 -15.78 -16.75 -8.10
C ARG A 485 -15.02 -16.37 -6.82
N ALA A 486 -15.36 -16.97 -5.67
CA ALA A 486 -14.66 -16.72 -4.42
C ALA A 486 -13.18 -17.16 -4.47
N LEU A 487 -12.86 -18.23 -5.20
CA LEU A 487 -11.48 -18.66 -5.40
C LEU A 487 -10.70 -17.65 -6.24
N HIS A 488 -11.30 -17.10 -7.30
CA HIS A 488 -10.65 -16.05 -8.09
C HIS A 488 -10.39 -14.80 -7.26
N LEU A 489 -11.33 -14.37 -6.42
CA LEU A 489 -11.11 -13.26 -5.49
C LEU A 489 -10.02 -13.59 -4.46
N ALA A 490 -9.97 -14.83 -3.95
CA ALA A 490 -8.92 -15.26 -3.03
C ALA A 490 -7.54 -15.28 -3.71
N THR A 491 -7.45 -15.72 -4.97
CA THR A 491 -6.17 -15.68 -5.72
C THR A 491 -5.72 -14.26 -5.99
N GLN A 492 -6.65 -13.32 -6.26
CA GLN A 492 -6.34 -11.90 -6.38
C GLN A 492 -5.85 -11.31 -5.06
N ALA A 493 -6.52 -11.61 -3.95
CA ALA A 493 -6.10 -11.13 -2.63
C ALA A 493 -4.70 -11.65 -2.26
N TRP A 494 -4.41 -12.93 -2.53
CA TRP A 494 -3.09 -13.51 -2.30
C TRP A 494 -2.01 -12.99 -3.24
N SER A 495 -2.35 -12.67 -4.50
CA SER A 495 -1.39 -12.04 -5.40
C SER A 495 -1.03 -10.61 -4.96
N LEU A 496 -1.96 -9.89 -4.30
CA LEU A 496 -1.65 -8.62 -3.63
C LEU A 496 -0.73 -8.82 -2.42
N CYS A 497 -0.95 -9.88 -1.61
CA CYS A 497 -0.04 -10.23 -0.51
C CYS A 497 1.39 -10.47 -1.03
N LEU A 498 1.52 -11.27 -2.08
CA LEU A 498 2.82 -11.58 -2.69
C LEU A 498 3.46 -10.35 -3.32
N LEU A 499 2.68 -9.50 -3.99
CA LEU A 499 3.14 -8.23 -4.54
C LEU A 499 3.68 -7.33 -3.41
N GLY A 500 2.89 -7.12 -2.35
CA GLY A 500 3.26 -6.25 -1.25
C GLY A 500 4.47 -6.75 -0.47
N PHE A 501 4.49 -8.01 -0.03
CA PHE A 501 5.66 -8.57 0.66
C PHE A 501 6.89 -8.68 -0.25
N GLY A 502 6.70 -8.98 -1.55
CA GLY A 502 7.78 -9.03 -2.53
C GLY A 502 8.43 -7.66 -2.74
N PHE A 503 7.62 -6.60 -2.96
CA PHE A 503 8.15 -5.24 -3.09
C PHE A 503 8.78 -4.75 -1.78
N ALA A 504 8.21 -5.05 -0.62
CA ALA A 504 8.77 -4.69 0.67
C ALA A 504 10.12 -5.38 0.91
N TRP A 505 10.24 -6.65 0.52
CA TRP A 505 11.49 -7.39 0.61
C TRP A 505 12.56 -6.84 -0.35
N ILE A 506 12.19 -6.60 -1.62
CA ILE A 506 13.09 -6.01 -2.62
C ILE A 506 13.55 -4.61 -2.19
N ALA A 507 12.66 -3.81 -1.59
CA ALA A 507 13.01 -2.48 -1.06
C ALA A 507 13.88 -2.55 0.20
N SER A 508 13.93 -3.69 0.88
CA SER A 508 14.77 -3.93 2.06
C SER A 508 16.12 -4.57 1.71
N ASP A 509 16.22 -5.22 0.54
CA ASP A 509 17.43 -5.85 0.05
C ASP A 509 18.00 -4.93 -1.05
N ASN A 510 19.26 -4.62 -1.02
CA ASN A 510 19.93 -3.68 -1.94
C ASN A 510 19.84 -4.07 -3.44
N LEU A 511 18.96 -4.99 -3.82
CA LEU A 511 18.77 -5.50 -5.18
C LEU A 511 18.26 -4.44 -6.18
N LEU A 512 17.45 -3.48 -5.73
CA LEU A 512 16.94 -2.36 -6.53
C LEU A 512 17.68 -1.04 -6.27
N SER A 513 18.63 -1.03 -5.34
CA SER A 513 19.40 0.17 -4.98
C SER A 513 20.14 0.80 -6.16
N ALA A 514 20.48 0.01 -7.17
CA ALA A 514 21.09 0.52 -8.40
C ALA A 514 20.12 1.34 -9.30
N VAL A 515 18.80 1.18 -9.15
CA VAL A 515 17.79 1.79 -10.04
C VAL A 515 16.91 2.79 -9.29
N ILE A 516 16.46 2.48 -8.08
CA ILE A 516 15.47 3.27 -7.34
C ILE A 516 16.03 3.71 -5.97
N GLY A 517 17.10 3.08 -5.49
CA GLY A 517 17.60 3.19 -4.13
C GLY A 517 16.75 2.42 -3.10
N PRO A 518 17.32 2.01 -1.97
CA PRO A 518 16.54 1.47 -0.86
C PRO A 518 15.69 2.60 -0.26
N SER A 519 14.38 2.39 -0.13
CA SER A 519 13.45 3.40 0.33
C SER A 519 12.55 2.83 1.44
N ILE A 520 12.65 3.41 2.64
CA ILE A 520 11.73 3.12 3.76
C ILE A 520 10.29 3.36 3.34
N ARG A 521 10.05 4.42 2.57
CA ARG A 521 8.74 4.81 2.08
C ARG A 521 8.13 3.76 1.15
N LEU A 522 8.90 3.26 0.18
CA LEU A 522 8.46 2.18 -0.72
C LEU A 522 8.13 0.90 0.07
N ARG A 523 8.97 0.53 1.04
CA ARG A 523 8.76 -0.63 1.92
C ARG A 523 7.46 -0.52 2.70
N GLU A 524 7.21 0.62 3.33
CA GLU A 524 5.99 0.86 4.12
C GLU A 524 4.73 0.78 3.26
N LEU A 525 4.71 1.47 2.12
CA LEU A 525 3.56 1.47 1.21
C LEU A 525 3.29 0.08 0.63
N ALA A 526 4.34 -0.68 0.31
CA ALA A 526 4.21 -2.06 -0.14
C ALA A 526 3.56 -2.97 0.92
N LEU A 527 3.91 -2.78 2.20
CA LEU A 527 3.28 -3.52 3.30
C LEU A 527 1.80 -3.19 3.47
N PHE A 528 1.34 -1.97 3.18
CA PHE A 528 -0.11 -1.68 3.14
C PHE A 528 -0.83 -2.48 2.05
N VAL A 529 -0.20 -2.71 0.88
CA VAL A 529 -0.76 -3.57 -0.16
C VAL A 529 -0.90 -5.00 0.34
N ALA A 530 0.12 -5.53 1.03
CA ALA A 530 0.07 -6.84 1.65
C ALA A 530 -1.03 -6.92 2.73
N ALA A 531 -1.15 -5.91 3.59
CA ALA A 531 -2.15 -5.85 4.66
C ALA A 531 -3.59 -5.90 4.12
N VAL A 532 -3.91 -5.12 3.08
CA VAL A 532 -5.22 -5.19 2.41
C VAL A 532 -5.45 -6.56 1.81
N GLY A 533 -4.43 -7.16 1.18
CA GLY A 533 -4.48 -8.50 0.63
C GLY A 533 -4.82 -9.55 1.69
N VAL A 534 -4.14 -9.53 2.84
CA VAL A 534 -4.36 -10.45 3.98
C VAL A 534 -5.77 -10.29 4.54
N CYS A 535 -6.19 -9.06 4.84
CA CYS A 535 -7.52 -8.79 5.42
C CYS A 535 -8.65 -9.20 4.46
N TRP A 536 -8.47 -8.91 3.17
CA TRP A 536 -9.46 -9.29 2.15
C TRP A 536 -9.49 -10.81 1.94
N ALA A 537 -8.34 -11.49 1.89
CA ALA A 537 -8.27 -12.96 1.82
C ALA A 537 -8.95 -13.61 3.02
N ALA A 538 -8.68 -13.16 4.24
CA ALA A 538 -9.35 -13.65 5.45
C ALA A 538 -10.88 -13.47 5.39
N SER A 539 -11.34 -12.31 4.93
CA SER A 539 -12.76 -12.03 4.68
C SER A 539 -13.39 -13.00 3.68
N ILE A 540 -12.71 -13.28 2.56
CA ILE A 540 -13.18 -14.25 1.54
C ILE A 540 -13.23 -15.66 2.15
N GLY A 541 -12.26 -16.03 2.96
CA GLY A 541 -12.24 -17.30 3.70
C GLY A 541 -13.45 -17.45 4.61
N CYS A 542 -13.76 -16.42 5.38
CA CYS A 542 -14.96 -16.37 6.24
C CYS A 542 -16.25 -16.47 5.42
N ALA A 543 -16.39 -15.69 4.34
CA ALA A 543 -17.56 -15.74 3.45
C ALA A 543 -17.75 -17.12 2.81
N SER A 544 -16.66 -17.75 2.38
CA SER A 544 -16.69 -19.10 1.81
C SER A 544 -17.04 -20.15 2.86
N PHE A 545 -16.56 -19.97 4.10
CA PHE A 545 -16.94 -20.80 5.21
C PHE A 545 -18.44 -20.67 5.54
N GLU A 546 -18.97 -19.46 5.65
CA GLU A 546 -20.40 -19.22 5.91
C GLU A 546 -21.29 -19.85 4.84
N ARG A 547 -20.91 -19.80 3.56
CA ARG A 547 -21.69 -20.39 2.44
C ARG A 547 -21.60 -21.91 2.39
N ASP A 548 -20.42 -22.48 2.61
CA ASP A 548 -20.11 -23.88 2.40
C ASP A 548 -19.96 -24.69 3.71
N ALA A 549 -20.23 -24.08 4.89
CA ALA A 549 -20.11 -24.75 6.21
C ALA A 549 -20.92 -26.02 6.34
N TYR A 550 -22.04 -26.13 5.61
CA TYR A 550 -22.88 -27.35 5.59
C TYR A 550 -22.16 -28.55 4.92
N ARG A 551 -21.16 -28.30 4.07
CA ARG A 551 -20.36 -29.32 3.40
C ARG A 551 -19.20 -29.83 4.26
N ILE A 552 -18.90 -29.14 5.35
CA ILE A 552 -17.79 -29.47 6.24
C ILE A 552 -18.31 -30.38 7.35
N ARG A 553 -17.60 -31.46 7.67
CA ARG A 553 -17.93 -32.37 8.76
C ARG A 553 -18.04 -31.59 10.08
N ALA A 554 -18.98 -31.98 10.95
CA ALA A 554 -19.29 -31.24 12.17
C ALA A 554 -18.07 -31.03 13.09
N SER A 555 -17.17 -32.04 13.21
CA SER A 555 -15.93 -31.90 13.99
C SER A 555 -14.95 -30.85 13.40
N TRP A 556 -14.76 -30.90 12.08
CA TRP A 556 -13.91 -29.94 11.37
C TRP A 556 -14.51 -28.54 11.40
N ARG A 557 -15.79 -28.40 11.28
CA ARG A 557 -16.46 -27.11 11.37
C ARG A 557 -16.28 -26.49 12.76
N ARG A 558 -16.41 -27.28 13.85
CA ARG A 558 -16.16 -26.79 15.22
C ARG A 558 -14.70 -26.38 15.39
N PHE A 559 -13.76 -27.18 14.90
CA PHE A 559 -12.33 -26.86 14.95
C PHE A 559 -12.02 -25.57 14.18
N LEU A 560 -12.47 -25.45 12.92
CA LEU A 560 -12.24 -24.23 12.10
C LEU A 560 -12.88 -22.98 12.72
N VAL A 561 -14.06 -23.11 13.32
CA VAL A 561 -14.70 -21.99 14.04
C VAL A 561 -13.88 -21.61 15.26
N ALA A 562 -13.49 -22.57 16.09
CA ALA A 562 -12.69 -22.31 17.28
C ALA A 562 -11.34 -21.68 16.92
N THR A 563 -10.61 -22.28 15.97
CA THR A 563 -9.35 -21.75 15.48
C THR A 563 -9.52 -20.36 14.87
N GLY A 564 -10.55 -20.15 14.05
CA GLY A 564 -10.84 -18.85 13.44
C GLY A 564 -11.14 -17.77 14.48
N ILE A 565 -11.92 -18.07 15.50
CA ILE A 565 -12.21 -17.16 16.62
C ILE A 565 -10.94 -16.86 17.42
N THR A 566 -10.15 -17.89 17.74
CA THR A 566 -8.90 -17.72 18.48
C THR A 566 -7.92 -16.82 17.70
N LEU A 567 -7.70 -17.11 16.43
CA LEU A 567 -6.82 -16.29 15.57
C LEU A 567 -7.34 -14.87 15.40
N PHE A 568 -8.65 -14.69 15.33
CA PHE A 568 -9.29 -13.37 15.26
C PHE A 568 -9.07 -12.58 16.55
N ILE A 569 -9.25 -13.21 17.72
CA ILE A 569 -9.00 -12.58 19.03
C ILE A 569 -7.51 -12.23 19.17
N LEU A 570 -6.62 -13.17 18.86
CA LEU A 570 -5.18 -12.96 18.92
C LEU A 570 -4.74 -11.80 18.00
N GLY A 571 -5.30 -11.69 16.78
CA GLY A 571 -5.04 -10.59 15.88
C GLY A 571 -5.58 -9.24 16.38
N PHE A 572 -6.52 -9.22 17.32
CA PHE A 572 -7.13 -8.00 17.86
C PHE A 572 -6.40 -7.47 19.10
N VAL A 573 -5.65 -8.29 19.83
CA VAL A 573 -4.94 -7.90 21.05
C VAL A 573 -3.97 -6.74 20.83
N PRO A 574 -3.13 -6.70 19.76
CA PRO A 574 -2.22 -5.59 19.53
C PRO A 574 -2.93 -4.23 19.39
N LEU A 575 -4.11 -4.20 18.75
CA LEU A 575 -4.92 -2.99 18.64
C LEU A 575 -5.32 -2.43 20.02
N LEU A 576 -5.76 -3.29 20.92
CA LEU A 576 -6.14 -2.88 22.29
C LEU A 576 -4.95 -2.38 23.09
N ALA A 577 -3.79 -3.01 22.90
CA ALA A 577 -2.55 -2.57 23.53
C ALA A 577 -2.13 -1.18 23.05
N ALA A 578 -2.12 -0.95 21.74
CA ALA A 578 -1.79 0.34 21.14
C ALA A 578 -2.82 1.45 21.48
N ALA A 579 -4.11 1.11 21.60
CA ALA A 579 -5.16 2.07 21.97
C ALA A 579 -5.08 2.55 23.43
N LYS A 580 -4.33 1.86 24.29
CA LYS A 580 -4.30 2.13 25.74
C LYS A 580 -3.87 3.55 26.09
N ASN A 581 -2.83 4.07 25.44
CA ASN A 581 -2.30 5.42 25.71
C ASN A 581 -3.21 6.54 25.15
N GLY A 582 -4.17 6.25 24.28
CA GLY A 582 -5.11 7.21 23.70
C GLY A 582 -4.53 8.13 22.62
N ARG A 583 -3.30 7.85 22.16
CA ARG A 583 -2.56 8.61 21.17
C ARG A 583 -1.90 7.74 20.11
N TRP A 584 -2.10 6.42 20.16
CA TRP A 584 -1.45 5.47 19.25
C TRP A 584 0.08 5.59 19.28
N GLU A 585 0.65 5.80 20.48
CA GLU A 585 2.08 6.03 20.69
C GLU A 585 2.64 7.30 19.99
N THR A 586 1.76 8.17 19.50
CA THR A 586 2.15 9.48 18.96
C THR A 586 2.67 10.36 20.09
N PRO A 587 3.80 11.09 19.91
CA PRO A 587 4.36 11.98 20.94
C PRO A 587 3.34 13.01 21.46
N LYS A 588 3.54 13.45 22.69
CA LYS A 588 2.65 14.43 23.33
C LYS A 588 2.94 15.86 22.85
N TYR A 589 4.21 16.16 22.65
CA TYR A 589 4.69 17.46 22.21
C TYR A 589 5.36 17.32 20.86
N ASP A 590 5.46 18.40 20.12
CA ASP A 590 6.17 18.52 18.86
C ASP A 590 7.46 19.33 19.02
N LEU A 591 8.25 19.39 17.95
CA LEU A 591 9.48 20.16 17.94
C LEU A 591 9.24 21.67 17.98
N GLU A 592 8.05 22.15 17.64
CA GLU A 592 7.69 23.57 17.71
C GLU A 592 7.83 24.09 19.12
N VAL A 593 7.47 23.29 20.14
CA VAL A 593 7.65 23.66 21.56
C VAL A 593 9.13 23.81 21.92
N ALA A 594 9.99 22.91 21.44
CA ALA A 594 11.45 22.99 21.69
C ALA A 594 12.09 24.15 20.93
N LEU A 595 11.48 24.58 19.83
CA LEU A 595 11.96 25.64 18.94
C LEU A 595 11.26 26.98 19.17
N SER A 596 10.45 27.12 20.20
CA SER A 596 9.73 28.36 20.53
C SER A 596 10.64 29.58 20.69
N LEU A 597 11.91 29.36 21.02
CA LEU A 597 12.93 30.41 21.10
C LEU A 597 13.31 31.01 19.74
N ILE A 598 13.06 30.29 18.65
CA ILE A 598 13.38 30.75 17.28
C ILE A 598 12.12 31.10 16.46
N ASP A 599 10.94 31.04 17.08
CA ASP A 599 9.66 31.29 16.41
C ASP A 599 9.27 32.78 16.38
N ASP A 600 10.19 33.66 16.03
CA ASP A 600 9.95 35.09 15.85
C ASP A 600 9.64 35.44 14.36
N ARG A 601 8.72 34.69 13.74
CA ARG A 601 8.36 34.86 12.32
C ARG A 601 7.85 36.25 11.96
N ASN A 602 7.29 36.99 12.93
CA ASN A 602 6.59 38.23 12.70
C ASN A 602 7.32 39.49 13.23
N VAL A 603 8.44 39.36 13.91
CA VAL A 603 9.12 40.48 14.63
C VAL A 603 10.62 40.47 14.34
N GLY A 604 11.01 40.71 13.09
CA GLY A 604 12.43 40.78 12.79
C GLY A 604 12.76 40.68 11.29
N PRO A 605 14.05 40.73 10.95
CA PRO A 605 14.50 40.50 9.59
C PRO A 605 14.24 39.05 9.17
N SER A 606 13.93 38.85 7.90
CA SER A 606 13.74 37.51 7.34
C SER A 606 15.03 36.69 7.38
N TYR A 607 14.93 35.43 7.82
CA TYR A 607 16.07 34.50 7.93
C TYR A 607 15.66 33.10 7.50
N ARG A 608 16.63 32.23 7.26
CA ARG A 608 16.45 30.80 7.08
C ARG A 608 16.95 29.99 8.27
N VAL A 609 16.34 28.84 8.44
CA VAL A 609 16.77 27.79 9.38
C VAL A 609 17.31 26.63 8.56
N LEU A 610 18.52 26.20 8.87
CA LEU A 610 19.10 24.96 8.32
C LEU A 610 18.77 23.81 9.25
N TRP A 611 18.19 22.77 8.71
CA TRP A 611 17.85 21.52 9.39
C TRP A 611 18.85 20.45 9.00
N ILE A 612 19.41 19.73 9.97
CA ILE A 612 20.37 18.63 9.79
C ILE A 612 19.86 17.44 10.59
N GLY A 613 19.70 16.27 9.96
CA GLY A 613 19.22 15.07 10.66
C GLY A 613 18.97 13.91 9.71
N ASP A 614 18.43 12.82 10.28
CA ASP A 614 17.94 11.71 9.47
C ASP A 614 16.64 12.13 8.75
N GLU A 615 16.54 11.86 7.45
CA GLU A 615 15.35 12.21 6.64
C GLU A 615 14.05 11.71 7.26
N SER A 616 14.09 10.56 7.94
CA SER A 616 12.88 9.92 8.50
C SER A 616 12.23 10.71 9.64
N ILE A 617 12.98 11.62 10.28
CA ILE A 617 12.53 12.44 11.41
C ILE A 617 12.51 13.93 11.13
N LEU A 618 13.06 14.38 10.00
CA LEU A 618 12.98 15.78 9.60
C LEU A 618 11.53 16.18 9.29
N PRO A 619 11.06 17.37 9.74
CA PRO A 619 9.68 17.80 9.55
C PRO A 619 9.40 18.40 8.16
N LEU A 620 10.32 18.30 7.23
CA LEU A 620 10.25 18.88 5.88
C LEU A 620 11.03 18.03 4.88
N ALA A 621 10.77 18.24 3.59
CA ALA A 621 11.51 17.57 2.53
C ALA A 621 12.98 17.98 2.55
N SER A 622 13.87 17.03 2.39
CA SER A 622 15.31 17.18 2.57
C SER A 622 16.12 16.69 1.38
N TRP A 623 17.38 17.04 1.34
CA TRP A 623 18.39 16.58 0.39
C TRP A 623 19.46 15.78 1.11
N HIS A 624 19.86 14.67 0.52
CA HIS A 624 20.86 13.78 1.10
C HIS A 624 22.28 14.33 0.97
N LEU A 625 23.14 14.05 1.95
CA LEU A 625 24.57 14.35 1.92
C LEU A 625 25.34 13.09 1.50
N ASP A 626 25.96 13.11 0.32
CA ASP A 626 26.58 11.92 -0.29
C ASP A 626 28.00 11.62 0.23
N ASP A 627 28.79 12.64 0.54
CA ASP A 627 30.24 12.52 0.80
C ASP A 627 30.62 12.24 2.27
N MET A 628 29.66 11.97 3.15
CA MET A 628 29.93 11.83 4.58
C MET A 628 30.40 10.40 5.02
N GLY A 629 30.55 9.46 4.07
CA GLY A 629 31.00 8.08 4.27
C GLY A 629 29.99 7.17 4.96
N ALA A 630 30.32 5.88 5.07
CA ALA A 630 29.41 4.78 5.52
C ALA A 630 28.81 4.92 6.94
N ARG A 631 29.15 5.98 7.70
CA ARG A 631 28.63 6.23 9.05
C ARG A 631 27.56 7.33 9.12
N ALA A 632 27.33 8.03 8.00
CA ALA A 632 26.32 9.07 7.87
C ALA A 632 25.32 8.76 6.76
N GLU A 633 25.01 7.47 6.58
CA GLU A 633 24.27 6.91 5.45
C GLU A 633 22.86 7.51 5.24
N ASN A 634 22.30 8.19 6.25
CA ASN A 634 20.96 8.78 6.19
C ASN A 634 20.95 10.29 6.53
N LEU A 635 22.12 10.92 6.50
CA LEU A 635 22.22 12.33 6.86
C LEU A 635 21.68 13.20 5.73
N SER A 636 20.74 14.04 6.08
CA SER A 636 20.06 14.92 5.14
C SER A 636 20.02 16.34 5.70
N ILE A 637 19.94 17.30 4.79
CA ILE A 637 19.72 18.70 5.12
C ILE A 637 18.46 19.23 4.48
N ALA A 638 17.89 20.24 5.10
CA ALA A 638 16.76 20.98 4.56
C ALA A 638 16.83 22.43 5.02
N SER A 639 16.08 23.32 4.38
CA SER A 639 15.97 24.71 4.82
C SER A 639 14.51 25.17 4.82
N SER A 640 14.16 25.98 5.83
CA SER A 640 12.87 26.66 5.91
C SER A 640 13.08 28.16 6.11
N VAL A 641 12.12 28.96 5.69
CA VAL A 641 12.10 30.42 5.96
C VAL A 641 11.33 30.63 7.28
N GLY A 642 11.92 31.36 8.21
CA GLY A 642 11.37 31.56 9.56
C GLY A 642 11.50 30.34 10.46
N GLY A 643 10.62 30.20 11.45
CA GLY A 643 10.66 29.16 12.48
C GLY A 643 10.31 27.72 12.00
N TYR A 644 9.36 27.07 12.69
CA TYR A 644 8.97 25.69 12.36
C TYR A 644 8.30 25.57 10.97
N PRO A 645 8.66 24.58 10.11
CA PRO A 645 8.13 24.47 8.77
C PRO A 645 6.66 24.00 8.78
N ASP A 646 5.88 24.53 7.85
CA ASP A 646 4.49 24.11 7.60
C ASP A 646 4.38 23.09 6.44
N ILE A 647 3.15 22.72 6.08
CA ILE A 647 2.88 21.74 5.02
C ILE A 647 3.47 22.11 3.65
N ARG A 648 3.75 23.38 3.38
CA ARG A 648 4.31 23.83 2.09
C ARG A 648 5.70 23.25 1.83
N TYR A 649 6.45 22.93 2.88
CA TYR A 649 7.80 22.36 2.81
C TYR A 649 7.84 20.84 2.67
N GLN A 650 6.69 20.15 2.60
CA GLN A 650 6.64 18.69 2.45
C GLN A 650 7.00 18.18 1.04
N TRP A 651 7.01 19.05 0.03
CA TRP A 651 7.38 18.69 -1.34
C TRP A 651 8.69 19.37 -1.70
N ALA A 652 9.75 18.58 -1.87
CA ALA A 652 11.02 19.07 -2.36
C ALA A 652 10.86 19.75 -3.73
N GLY A 653 11.69 20.77 -3.99
CA GLY A 653 11.86 21.37 -5.30
C GLY A 653 12.90 20.61 -6.14
N ALA A 654 13.14 21.09 -7.35
CA ALA A 654 14.30 20.69 -8.13
C ALA A 654 15.60 21.00 -7.37
N LEU A 655 16.64 20.23 -7.64
CA LEU A 655 17.98 20.50 -7.11
C LEU A 655 18.55 21.73 -7.85
N THR A 656 18.44 22.89 -7.22
CA THR A 656 18.94 24.15 -7.79
C THR A 656 20.45 24.34 -7.51
N HIS A 657 21.09 25.28 -8.18
CA HIS A 657 22.51 25.58 -7.93
C HIS A 657 22.76 26.04 -6.49
N GLY A 658 21.85 26.84 -5.93
CA GLY A 658 21.93 27.26 -4.54
C GLY A 658 21.79 26.12 -3.55
N VAL A 659 20.89 25.15 -3.80
CA VAL A 659 20.75 23.97 -2.95
C VAL A 659 21.99 23.09 -3.06
N GLN A 660 22.54 22.87 -4.25
CA GLN A 660 23.77 22.12 -4.42
C GLN A 660 24.94 22.77 -3.67
N GLN A 661 25.10 24.08 -3.79
CA GLN A 661 26.13 24.82 -3.06
C GLN A 661 25.93 24.80 -1.54
N LEU A 662 24.67 24.77 -1.09
CA LEU A 662 24.35 24.57 0.33
C LEU A 662 24.77 23.17 0.82
N ILE A 663 24.52 22.12 0.02
CA ILE A 663 24.96 20.74 0.29
C ILE A 663 26.49 20.71 0.42
N ASP A 664 27.21 21.19 -0.60
CA ASP A 664 28.68 21.23 -0.64
C ASP A 664 29.26 22.00 0.56
N THR A 665 28.61 23.12 0.93
CA THR A 665 28.97 23.93 2.09
C THR A 665 28.85 23.19 3.41
N VAL A 666 27.73 22.47 3.59
CA VAL A 666 27.47 21.71 4.82
C VAL A 666 28.41 20.50 4.91
N GLU A 667 28.66 19.81 3.79
CA GLU A 667 29.62 18.70 3.73
C GLU A 667 31.04 19.15 4.08
N LEU A 668 31.46 20.30 3.57
CA LEU A 668 32.75 20.90 3.90
C LEU A 668 32.86 21.21 5.40
N GLY A 669 31.80 21.77 6.00
CA GLY A 669 31.76 22.05 7.44
C GLY A 669 31.77 20.80 8.28
N LEU A 670 30.93 19.81 7.96
CA LEU A 670 30.80 18.60 8.74
C LEU A 670 32.01 17.67 8.62
N SER A 671 32.74 17.72 7.51
CA SER A 671 34.01 16.97 7.32
C SER A 671 35.18 17.54 8.15
N GLY A 672 35.00 18.70 8.78
CA GLY A 672 36.04 19.36 9.62
C GLY A 672 37.08 20.12 8.82
N ASN A 673 36.85 20.35 7.52
CA ASN A 673 37.77 21.10 6.65
C ASN A 673 37.74 22.61 6.89
N THR A 674 36.79 23.11 7.68
CA THR A 674 36.69 24.50 8.12
C THR A 674 36.20 24.57 9.56
N SER A 675 36.53 25.62 10.29
CA SER A 675 36.01 25.98 11.61
C SER A 675 35.02 27.14 11.58
N ARG A 676 34.66 27.62 10.38
CA ARG A 676 33.81 28.79 10.15
C ARG A 676 32.63 28.51 9.23
N LEU A 677 31.88 27.48 9.55
CA LEU A 677 30.70 27.13 8.79
C LEU A 677 29.66 28.27 8.76
N GLY A 678 29.52 29.02 9.84
CA GLY A 678 28.59 30.15 9.93
C GLY A 678 28.81 31.21 8.84
N ARG A 679 30.06 31.55 8.53
CA ARG A 679 30.39 32.46 7.42
C ARG A 679 30.02 31.90 6.07
N LEU A 680 30.23 30.61 5.85
CA LEU A 680 29.88 29.95 4.61
C LEU A 680 28.35 29.86 4.44
N LEU A 681 27.59 29.79 5.54
CA LEU A 681 26.11 29.79 5.54
C LEU A 681 25.49 31.21 5.44
N ALA A 682 26.29 32.27 5.65
CA ALA A 682 25.79 33.65 5.62
C ALA A 682 25.10 34.05 4.31
N PRO A 683 25.63 33.74 3.07
CA PRO A 683 24.98 34.06 1.81
C PRO A 683 23.58 33.47 1.66
N PHE A 684 23.28 32.37 2.36
CA PHE A 684 21.97 31.72 2.36
C PHE A 684 20.97 32.37 3.32
N GLY A 685 21.40 33.37 4.11
CA GLY A 685 20.57 33.99 5.13
C GLY A 685 20.24 33.04 6.29
N ILE A 686 21.09 32.02 6.54
CA ILE A 686 20.87 31.03 7.61
C ILE A 686 21.29 31.63 8.95
N ARG A 687 20.29 31.91 9.78
CA ARG A 687 20.47 32.38 11.15
C ARG A 687 20.60 31.26 12.16
N TYR A 688 19.79 30.18 12.01
CA TYR A 688 19.80 29.06 12.93
C TYR A 688 20.15 27.75 12.22
N VAL A 689 20.96 26.94 12.91
CA VAL A 689 21.25 25.57 12.52
C VAL A 689 20.61 24.66 13.57
N VAL A 690 19.66 23.83 13.14
CA VAL A 690 18.89 22.90 13.98
C VAL A 690 19.32 21.49 13.65
N VAL A 691 19.91 20.81 14.59
CA VAL A 691 20.30 19.40 14.49
C VAL A 691 19.24 18.56 15.17
N VAL A 692 18.54 17.73 14.40
CA VAL A 692 17.42 16.91 14.87
C VAL A 692 17.91 15.50 15.15
N GLU A 693 17.73 15.03 16.40
CA GLU A 693 18.11 13.68 16.84
C GLU A 693 16.89 12.83 17.23
N GLU A 694 15.75 13.46 17.49
CA GLU A 694 14.48 12.83 17.80
C GLU A 694 13.32 13.56 17.11
N SER A 695 12.29 12.81 16.72
CA SER A 695 11.12 13.36 16.02
C SER A 695 10.26 14.31 16.86
N ALA A 696 10.47 14.32 18.20
CA ALA A 696 9.74 15.17 19.14
C ALA A 696 10.58 15.36 20.40
N PRO A 697 10.36 16.48 21.18
CA PRO A 697 10.99 16.68 22.46
C PRO A 697 10.69 15.50 23.36
N SER A 698 11.71 14.91 23.94
CA SER A 698 11.55 13.64 24.56
C SER A 698 11.52 13.70 26.06
N PHE A 699 10.50 13.05 26.55
CA PHE A 699 10.64 12.22 27.74
C PHE A 699 10.63 10.73 27.34
N GLY A 700 11.27 10.40 26.20
CA GLY A 700 11.37 9.04 25.65
C GLY A 700 10.24 8.63 24.69
N GLU A 701 9.41 9.57 24.22
CA GLU A 701 8.26 9.29 23.37
C GLU A 701 8.52 9.50 21.86
N GLY A 702 9.61 10.20 21.48
CA GLY A 702 10.00 10.46 20.10
C GLY A 702 10.75 9.29 19.45
N VAL A 703 10.74 9.24 18.12
CA VAL A 703 11.59 8.32 17.35
C VAL A 703 13.02 8.85 17.38
N GLN A 704 13.92 8.08 17.95
CA GLN A 704 15.32 8.45 18.11
C GLN A 704 16.14 8.07 16.88
N ARG A 705 16.89 9.03 16.36
CA ARG A 705 17.87 8.89 15.27
C ARG A 705 19.10 9.72 15.62
N PRO A 706 19.85 9.34 16.67
CA PRO A 706 20.99 10.12 17.10
C PRO A 706 22.06 10.16 16.00
N LEU A 707 22.59 11.34 15.74
CA LEU A 707 23.69 11.53 14.82
C LEU A 707 24.99 10.91 15.36
N ASP A 708 25.88 10.52 14.43
CA ASP A 708 27.22 10.10 14.80
C ASP A 708 27.88 11.21 15.67
N PRO A 709 28.48 10.84 16.81
CA PRO A 709 29.14 11.79 17.71
C PRO A 709 30.16 12.70 17.00
N ARG A 710 30.77 12.22 15.90
CA ARG A 710 31.73 13.00 15.13
C ARG A 710 31.05 14.17 14.41
N ILE A 711 29.88 13.94 13.79
CA ILE A 711 29.09 14.97 13.13
C ILE A 711 28.60 16.00 14.17
N ARG A 712 28.08 15.53 15.28
CA ARG A 712 27.65 16.40 16.39
C ARG A 712 28.80 17.25 16.93
N ASN A 713 29.96 16.66 17.10
CA ASN A 713 31.17 17.38 17.57
C ASN A 713 31.67 18.35 16.50
N SER A 714 31.59 18.00 15.20
CA SER A 714 31.95 18.90 14.14
C SER A 714 31.13 20.17 14.16
N VAL A 715 29.77 20.05 14.25
CA VAL A 715 28.89 21.22 14.35
C VAL A 715 29.25 22.08 15.57
N ARG A 716 29.56 21.46 16.72
CA ARG A 716 29.94 22.17 17.95
C ARG A 716 31.30 22.84 17.89
N SER A 717 32.18 22.42 17.01
CA SER A 717 33.56 22.94 16.89
C SER A 717 33.67 24.25 16.11
N HIS A 718 32.57 24.63 15.41
CA HIS A 718 32.57 25.87 14.64
C HIS A 718 32.51 27.10 15.57
N ILE A 719 33.42 28.02 15.38
CA ILE A 719 33.62 29.22 16.24
C ILE A 719 32.56 30.29 16.05
N ASP A 720 31.85 30.23 14.94
CA ASP A 720 30.82 31.20 14.51
C ASP A 720 29.38 30.60 14.68
N LEU A 721 29.27 29.42 15.26
CA LEU A 721 28.00 28.77 15.64
C LEU A 721 27.86 28.71 17.16
N ARG A 722 27.08 29.62 17.71
CA ARG A 722 26.83 29.69 19.15
C ARG A 722 25.67 28.76 19.57
N PRO A 723 25.86 27.79 20.45
CA PRO A 723 24.76 26.96 20.95
C PRO A 723 23.78 27.79 21.78
N ILE A 724 22.47 27.71 21.46
CA ILE A 724 21.41 28.46 22.15
C ILE A 724 20.61 27.51 23.06
N ALA A 725 20.22 26.38 22.53
CA ALA A 725 19.42 25.42 23.23
C ALA A 725 19.93 23.99 22.99
N ALA A 726 19.83 23.16 24.01
CA ALA A 726 20.10 21.73 23.93
C ALA A 726 18.96 21.01 24.63
N ASP A 727 18.06 20.47 23.81
CA ASP A 727 17.09 19.45 24.23
C ASP A 727 17.63 18.10 23.75
N PRO A 728 17.31 16.96 24.39
CA PRO A 728 17.69 15.66 23.85
C PRO A 728 17.24 15.42 22.40
N ALA A 729 16.15 16.03 21.99
CA ALA A 729 15.60 15.88 20.65
C ALA A 729 16.28 16.77 19.62
N VAL A 730 16.74 17.96 20.01
CA VAL A 730 17.30 18.97 19.08
C VAL A 730 18.45 19.74 19.69
N LEU A 731 19.44 20.03 18.87
CA LEU A 731 20.50 21.00 19.18
C LEU A 731 20.30 22.22 18.30
N VAL A 732 20.28 23.40 18.91
CA VAL A 732 20.06 24.66 18.18
C VAL A 732 21.28 25.54 18.33
N PHE A 733 21.79 25.99 17.20
CA PHE A 733 22.93 26.91 17.12
C PHE A 733 22.50 28.19 16.41
N GLU A 734 22.91 29.34 16.93
CA GLU A 734 22.77 30.61 16.25
C GLU A 734 24.07 30.92 15.47
N ASN A 735 23.92 31.26 14.19
CA ASN A 735 25.02 31.70 13.35
C ASN A 735 25.32 33.18 13.65
N GLU A 736 26.45 33.48 14.22
CA GLU A 736 26.83 34.87 14.53
C GLU A 736 27.27 35.67 13.28
N SER A 737 27.54 34.99 12.18
CA SER A 737 27.98 35.60 10.93
C SER A 737 26.86 35.83 9.89
N TRP A 738 25.58 35.60 10.27
CA TRP A 738 24.47 35.71 9.36
C TRP A 738 24.08 37.14 9.00
N PHE A 739 23.44 37.30 7.85
CA PHE A 739 22.67 38.49 7.49
C PHE A 739 21.29 38.10 6.96
N ALA A 740 20.36 39.06 6.92
CA ALA A 740 18.98 38.81 6.50
C ALA A 740 18.93 38.31 5.05
N THR A 741 17.90 37.49 4.72
CA THR A 741 17.69 37.01 3.35
C THR A 741 17.51 38.15 2.34
N ARG A 742 17.21 39.37 2.81
CA ARG A 742 17.16 40.61 2.04
C ARG A 742 17.97 41.65 2.81
N ALA A 743 19.17 41.91 2.36
CA ALA A 743 20.09 42.82 3.03
C ALA A 743 20.68 43.83 2.03
N GLN A 744 20.83 45.06 2.50
CA GLN A 744 21.50 46.10 1.75
C GLN A 744 22.91 46.29 2.30
N PHE A 745 23.86 46.41 1.41
CA PHE A 745 25.26 46.76 1.67
C PHE A 745 25.55 48.13 1.07
N GLU A 746 26.09 49.05 1.88
CA GLU A 746 26.45 50.37 1.40
C GLU A 746 27.60 50.30 0.43
N ASP A 747 28.54 49.39 0.68
CA ASP A 747 29.67 49.09 -0.19
C ASP A 747 29.37 47.83 -1.00
N GLY A 748 29.05 48.01 -2.28
CA GLY A 748 28.78 46.95 -3.21
C GLY A 748 30.00 46.06 -3.51
N ASP A 749 31.22 46.65 -3.40
CA ASP A 749 32.48 45.96 -3.68
C ASP A 749 32.73 44.81 -2.65
N ALA A 750 32.12 44.93 -1.46
CA ALA A 750 32.17 43.87 -0.45
C ALA A 750 31.54 42.54 -0.90
N LEU A 751 30.69 42.55 -1.92
CA LEU A 751 30.05 41.36 -2.51
C LEU A 751 30.74 40.83 -3.77
N ASP A 752 31.71 41.59 -4.30
CA ASP A 752 32.35 41.25 -5.57
C ASP A 752 33.37 40.11 -5.39
N GLY A 753 33.37 39.19 -6.33
CA GLY A 753 34.32 38.08 -6.36
C GLY A 753 34.08 36.94 -5.34
N LEU A 754 33.06 37.05 -4.49
CA LEU A 754 32.74 36.04 -3.46
C LEU A 754 32.05 34.79 -4.03
N THR A 755 32.52 34.27 -5.15
CA THR A 755 32.04 32.99 -5.72
C THR A 755 32.82 31.80 -5.19
N ASP A 756 34.01 32.02 -4.60
CA ASP A 756 34.85 30.96 -4.02
C ASP A 756 34.62 30.85 -2.52
N LEU A 757 34.38 29.63 -2.05
CA LEU A 757 34.18 29.29 -0.63
C LEU A 757 35.35 29.71 0.25
N SER A 758 36.59 29.70 -0.29
CA SER A 758 37.80 30.14 0.41
C SER A 758 37.78 31.63 0.76
N GLN A 759 37.22 32.46 -0.11
CA GLN A 759 37.04 33.88 0.12
C GLN A 759 35.90 34.16 1.10
N LEU A 760 34.81 33.41 1.03
CA LEU A 760 33.71 33.52 1.99
C LEU A 760 34.14 33.24 3.44
N VAL A 761 35.02 32.27 3.67
CA VAL A 761 35.53 31.95 5.01
C VAL A 761 36.22 33.16 5.69
N ILE A 762 36.91 34.01 4.94
CA ILE A 762 37.63 35.17 5.46
C ILE A 762 36.79 36.45 5.44
N SER A 763 35.69 36.51 4.67
CA SER A 763 34.86 37.71 4.53
C SER A 763 33.92 37.89 5.72
N ASP A 764 33.68 39.13 6.09
CA ASP A 764 32.69 39.48 7.11
C ASP A 764 31.53 40.28 6.46
N LEU A 765 30.38 39.59 6.38
CA LEU A 765 29.16 40.10 5.77
C LEU A 765 28.12 40.56 6.79
N THR A 766 28.49 40.70 8.07
CA THR A 766 27.56 41.10 9.14
C THR A 766 27.09 42.55 9.02
N SER A 767 27.73 43.37 8.18
CA SER A 767 27.35 44.78 7.89
C SER A 767 26.05 44.91 7.08
N GLY A 768 25.50 43.80 6.56
CA GLY A 768 24.25 43.80 5.78
C GLY A 768 23.05 44.33 6.56
N ILE A 769 22.45 45.44 6.13
CA ILE A 769 21.29 46.07 6.77
C ILE A 769 20.01 45.39 6.24
N PRO A 770 19.16 44.83 7.09
CA PRO A 770 17.90 44.20 6.69
C PRO A 770 16.94 45.20 6.01
N VAL A 771 16.47 44.86 4.80
CA VAL A 771 15.58 45.71 3.99
C VAL A 771 14.34 44.91 3.53
N LEU A 772 13.34 45.56 2.90
CA LEU A 772 12.15 44.93 2.33
C LEU A 772 11.37 44.09 3.36
N ARG A 773 11.16 44.64 4.56
CA ARG A 773 10.58 43.95 5.72
C ARG A 773 9.05 43.77 5.65
N ASP A 774 8.34 44.53 4.80
CA ASP A 774 6.87 44.43 4.61
C ASP A 774 6.60 43.29 3.62
N TYR A 775 6.37 42.10 4.18
CA TYR A 775 6.14 40.88 3.43
C TYR A 775 4.64 40.71 3.15
N ARG A 776 4.22 41.04 1.92
CA ARG A 776 2.81 40.92 1.50
C ARG A 776 2.46 39.55 0.93
N SER A 777 3.38 38.95 0.23
CA SER A 777 3.25 37.59 -0.32
C SER A 777 4.63 37.01 -0.68
N LEU A 778 4.65 35.74 -1.05
CA LEU A 778 5.86 35.06 -1.55
C LEU A 778 6.55 35.77 -2.68
N VAL A 779 5.82 36.52 -3.49
CA VAL A 779 6.26 37.18 -4.72
C VAL A 779 6.22 38.70 -4.67
N GLU A 780 5.90 39.27 -3.49
CA GLU A 780 5.74 40.70 -3.31
C GLU A 780 6.21 41.15 -1.93
N GLN A 781 7.24 41.98 -1.88
CA GLN A 781 7.83 42.52 -0.65
C GLN A 781 8.09 43.98 -0.79
N HIS A 782 7.85 44.78 0.24
CA HIS A 782 7.99 46.24 0.25
C HIS A 782 8.93 46.72 1.34
N GLY A 783 9.49 47.90 1.15
CA GLY A 783 10.32 48.59 2.15
C GLY A 783 10.90 49.91 1.65
N ARG A 784 11.94 50.37 2.32
CA ARG A 784 12.77 51.49 1.83
C ARG A 784 14.19 51.02 1.60
N LEU A 785 14.82 51.54 0.60
CA LEU A 785 16.20 51.28 0.23
C LEU A 785 16.96 52.61 0.20
N GLY A 786 18.24 52.52 0.53
CA GLY A 786 19.24 53.56 0.25
C GLY A 786 20.01 53.24 -1.02
N VAL A 787 21.05 54.03 -1.29
CA VAL A 787 22.02 53.71 -2.35
C VAL A 787 22.92 52.56 -1.89
N GLY A 788 23.21 51.60 -2.77
CA GLY A 788 24.05 50.45 -2.47
C GLY A 788 23.56 49.16 -3.13
N ALA A 789 24.22 48.06 -2.81
CA ALA A 789 23.89 46.74 -3.32
C ALA A 789 22.85 46.04 -2.42
N VAL A 790 21.77 45.56 -2.99
CA VAL A 790 20.76 44.79 -2.31
C VAL A 790 20.94 43.30 -2.64
N GLN A 791 21.35 42.53 -1.66
CA GLN A 791 21.46 41.07 -1.75
C GLN A 791 20.14 40.44 -1.43
N VAL A 792 19.68 39.53 -2.29
CA VAL A 792 18.52 38.69 -2.10
C VAL A 792 18.96 37.23 -2.12
N ALA A 793 18.88 36.58 -0.98
CA ALA A 793 19.27 35.17 -0.79
C ALA A 793 18.20 34.20 -1.33
N GLU A 794 17.85 34.36 -2.60
CA GLU A 794 16.97 33.51 -3.37
C GLU A 794 17.70 33.07 -4.65
N GLU A 795 17.32 31.88 -5.17
CA GLU A 795 17.85 31.35 -6.43
C GLU A 795 17.74 32.38 -7.56
N PHE A 796 18.77 32.50 -8.36
CA PHE A 796 18.79 33.46 -9.45
C PHE A 796 17.72 33.16 -10.50
N ASP A 797 16.82 34.12 -10.71
CA ASP A 797 15.81 34.09 -11.77
C ASP A 797 15.63 35.48 -12.40
N GLN A 798 15.72 35.53 -13.73
CA GLN A 798 15.58 36.76 -14.49
C GLN A 798 14.20 37.43 -14.39
N ASN A 799 13.21 36.77 -13.81
CA ASN A 799 11.85 37.30 -13.66
C ASN A 799 11.66 38.16 -12.39
N TRP A 800 12.61 38.16 -11.47
CA TRP A 800 12.59 39.11 -10.36
C TRP A 800 12.85 40.53 -10.80
N ARG A 801 12.14 41.51 -10.20
CA ARG A 801 12.31 42.94 -10.43
C ARG A 801 12.28 43.67 -9.11
N LEU A 802 13.25 44.58 -8.94
CA LEU A 802 13.28 45.49 -7.81
C LEU A 802 12.94 46.90 -8.32
N TYR A 803 11.88 47.48 -7.81
CA TYR A 803 11.42 48.83 -8.08
C TYR A 803 11.93 49.74 -6.96
N VAL A 804 12.62 50.82 -7.30
CA VAL A 804 13.07 51.83 -6.33
C VAL A 804 12.63 53.18 -6.88
N GLY A 805 11.55 53.76 -6.28
CA GLY A 805 10.93 54.94 -6.89
C GLY A 805 10.41 54.64 -8.30
N GLU A 806 11.01 55.30 -9.32
CA GLU A 806 10.70 55.10 -10.74
C GLU A 806 11.70 54.13 -11.44
N GLU A 807 12.75 53.74 -10.78
CA GLU A 807 13.80 52.86 -11.33
C GLU A 807 13.36 51.38 -11.25
N ILE A 808 13.61 50.64 -12.33
CA ILE A 808 13.35 49.17 -12.37
C ILE A 808 14.69 48.47 -12.55
N LEU A 809 15.08 47.75 -11.53
CA LEU A 809 16.34 47.00 -11.49
C LEU A 809 16.11 45.53 -11.85
N LYS A 810 17.06 45.00 -12.64
CA LYS A 810 17.13 43.58 -12.99
C LYS A 810 18.13 42.87 -12.08
N PRO A 811 17.90 41.59 -11.75
CA PRO A 811 18.82 40.83 -10.93
C PRO A 811 20.14 40.56 -11.65
N GLN A 812 21.23 40.63 -10.89
CA GLN A 812 22.56 40.15 -11.26
C GLN A 812 22.90 38.93 -10.43
N LEU A 813 23.75 38.06 -10.96
CA LEU A 813 24.17 36.84 -10.25
C LEU A 813 25.16 37.22 -9.13
N SER A 814 24.90 36.70 -7.92
CA SER A 814 25.79 36.90 -6.75
C SER A 814 26.04 35.53 -6.10
N PHE A 815 27.22 35.35 -5.51
CA PHE A 815 27.64 34.08 -4.86
C PHE A 815 27.53 32.82 -5.75
N GLY A 816 27.41 32.99 -7.07
CA GLY A 816 27.21 31.87 -8.02
C GLY A 816 25.79 31.32 -8.12
N TRP A 817 24.86 31.75 -7.25
CA TRP A 817 23.48 31.23 -7.23
C TRP A 817 22.39 32.25 -6.83
N ALA A 818 22.73 33.26 -6.03
CA ALA A 818 21.80 34.23 -5.47
C ALA A 818 21.65 35.50 -6.36
N MET A 819 20.75 36.40 -5.96
CA MET A 819 20.48 37.63 -6.71
C MET A 819 21.02 38.87 -5.99
N ARG A 820 21.57 39.81 -6.77
CA ARG A 820 21.98 41.16 -6.36
C ARG A 820 21.30 42.20 -7.22
N PHE A 821 20.95 43.34 -6.63
CA PHE A 821 20.42 44.52 -7.30
C PHE A 821 21.23 45.76 -6.85
N ASP A 822 21.78 46.49 -7.78
CA ASP A 822 22.56 47.70 -7.46
C ASP A 822 21.66 48.94 -7.57
N SER A 823 21.26 49.52 -6.44
CA SER A 823 20.40 50.69 -6.35
C SER A 823 21.25 51.97 -6.34
N LYS A 824 20.95 52.87 -7.25
CA LYS A 824 21.58 54.20 -7.35
C LYS A 824 20.72 55.28 -6.71
N SER A 825 19.51 54.97 -6.34
CA SER A 825 18.51 55.90 -5.79
C SER A 825 18.08 55.47 -4.40
N ASP A 826 17.71 56.45 -3.55
CA ASP A 826 17.07 56.24 -2.25
C ASP A 826 15.55 56.41 -2.40
N GLY A 827 14.78 55.54 -1.78
CA GLY A 827 13.32 55.66 -1.81
C GLY A 827 12.52 54.42 -1.40
N PRO A 828 11.20 54.54 -1.56
CA PRO A 828 10.33 53.39 -1.37
C PRO A 828 10.65 52.31 -2.43
N ALA A 829 10.74 51.08 -2.00
CA ALA A 829 11.12 49.98 -2.86
C ALA A 829 10.15 48.81 -2.75
N ALA A 830 10.03 48.07 -3.85
CA ALA A 830 9.23 46.89 -3.93
C ALA A 830 9.88 45.80 -4.80
N LEU A 831 10.03 44.63 -4.26
CA LEU A 831 10.55 43.45 -4.94
C LEU A 831 9.36 42.57 -5.41
N PHE A 832 9.34 42.32 -6.73
CA PHE A 832 8.27 41.52 -7.36
C PHE A 832 8.84 40.40 -8.22
N TYR A 833 8.17 39.25 -8.19
CA TYR A 833 8.38 38.19 -9.15
C TYR A 833 7.38 38.31 -10.30
N GLN A 834 7.87 38.56 -11.49
CA GLN A 834 7.06 38.61 -12.70
C GLN A 834 6.78 37.19 -13.19
N ARG A 835 5.59 36.69 -12.91
CA ARG A 835 5.21 35.32 -13.31
C ARG A 835 5.38 35.09 -14.80
N PRO A 836 6.18 34.10 -15.22
CA PRO A 836 6.25 33.70 -16.63
C PRO A 836 4.89 33.28 -17.19
N ARG A 837 4.63 33.62 -18.45
CA ARG A 837 3.33 33.33 -19.08
C ARG A 837 3.07 31.83 -19.24
N ASP A 838 4.08 31.03 -19.50
CA ASP A 838 4.03 29.58 -19.60
C ASP A 838 3.58 28.93 -18.30
N ILE A 839 4.06 29.39 -17.14
CA ILE A 839 3.61 28.95 -15.82
C ILE A 839 2.12 29.29 -15.61
N GLN A 840 1.70 30.52 -16.02
CA GLN A 840 0.29 30.92 -15.91
C GLN A 840 -0.63 30.04 -16.78
N TYR A 841 -0.22 29.79 -18.05
CA TYR A 841 -0.97 28.91 -18.95
C TYR A 841 -0.99 27.46 -18.42
N GLY A 842 0.13 26.97 -17.89
CA GLY A 842 0.22 25.64 -17.26
C GLY A 842 -0.75 25.50 -16.10
N ALA A 843 -0.84 26.50 -15.21
CA ALA A 843 -1.77 26.49 -14.07
C ALA A 843 -3.24 26.47 -14.53
N VAL A 844 -3.59 27.37 -15.48
CA VAL A 844 -4.95 27.43 -16.02
C VAL A 844 -5.32 26.11 -16.71
N LEU A 845 -4.42 25.58 -17.54
CA LEU A 845 -4.64 24.30 -18.23
C LEU A 845 -4.83 23.15 -17.24
N GLN A 846 -4.06 23.12 -16.16
CA GLN A 846 -4.19 22.12 -15.11
C GLN A 846 -5.54 22.24 -14.40
N ILE A 847 -5.96 23.44 -13.97
CA ILE A 847 -7.25 23.65 -13.31
C ILE A 847 -8.41 23.27 -14.24
N VAL A 848 -8.36 23.69 -15.51
CA VAL A 848 -9.38 23.32 -16.51
C VAL A 848 -9.39 21.81 -16.72
N GLY A 849 -8.23 21.16 -16.79
CA GLY A 849 -8.10 19.70 -16.88
C GLY A 849 -8.78 19.00 -15.71
N TRP A 850 -8.52 19.43 -14.47
CA TRP A 850 -9.18 18.90 -13.28
C TRP A 850 -10.70 19.08 -13.35
N MET A 851 -11.18 20.28 -13.70
CA MET A 851 -12.63 20.55 -13.83
C MET A 851 -13.29 19.68 -14.91
N LEU A 852 -12.63 19.50 -16.06
CA LEU A 852 -13.15 18.66 -17.15
C LEU A 852 -13.23 17.19 -16.74
N VAL A 853 -12.21 16.64 -16.10
CA VAL A 853 -12.20 15.26 -15.62
C VAL A 853 -13.28 15.05 -14.55
N VAL A 854 -13.42 15.97 -13.58
CA VAL A 854 -14.48 15.94 -12.57
C VAL A 854 -15.86 16.00 -13.23
N ARG A 855 -16.09 16.97 -14.14
CA ARG A 855 -17.37 17.10 -14.87
C ARG A 855 -17.69 15.83 -15.66
N PHE A 856 -16.70 15.24 -16.33
CA PHE A 856 -16.90 14.03 -17.13
C PHE A 856 -17.20 12.82 -16.23
N ALA A 857 -16.50 12.67 -15.12
CA ALA A 857 -16.70 11.59 -14.15
C ALA A 857 -18.10 11.63 -13.51
N ILE A 858 -18.66 12.85 -13.26
CA ILE A 858 -19.95 13.03 -12.59
C ILE A 858 -21.12 13.05 -13.59
N ARG A 859 -20.87 13.28 -14.89
CA ARG A 859 -21.91 13.46 -15.90
C ARG A 859 -22.81 12.21 -15.97
N ARG A 860 -24.10 12.38 -15.68
CA ARG A 860 -25.09 11.31 -15.88
C ARG A 860 -25.24 11.04 -17.37
N PRO A 861 -25.18 9.77 -17.85
CA PRO A 861 -25.54 9.49 -19.23
C PRO A 861 -26.99 9.96 -19.44
N ARG A 862 -27.22 10.77 -20.46
CA ARG A 862 -28.58 11.02 -20.95
C ARG A 862 -29.11 9.66 -21.36
N THR A 863 -30.03 9.09 -20.62
CA THR A 863 -30.88 8.03 -21.10
C THR A 863 -31.66 8.66 -22.25
N PHE A 864 -31.31 8.32 -23.50
CA PHE A 864 -32.24 8.44 -24.59
C PHE A 864 -33.38 7.52 -24.20
N SER A 865 -34.46 8.07 -23.66
CA SER A 865 -35.74 7.42 -23.66
C SER A 865 -36.05 7.19 -25.16
N LYS A 866 -35.88 5.96 -25.59
CA LYS A 866 -36.64 5.49 -26.75
C LYS A 866 -38.07 5.41 -26.26
N ASP A 867 -38.74 6.52 -26.29
CA ASP A 867 -40.20 6.53 -26.33
C ASP A 867 -40.57 5.90 -27.67
N LEU A 868 -40.70 4.59 -27.60
CA LEU A 868 -41.32 3.78 -28.61
C LEU A 868 -42.74 4.27 -28.76
N ILE A 869 -42.99 4.79 -29.93
CA ILE A 869 -44.31 4.94 -30.55
C ILE A 869 -45.15 3.71 -30.16
N PRO A 870 -46.32 3.88 -29.54
CA PRO A 870 -47.23 2.76 -29.34
C PRO A 870 -47.76 2.35 -30.71
N LEU A 871 -47.30 1.21 -31.21
CA LEU A 871 -47.99 0.51 -32.28
C LEU A 871 -49.35 0.11 -31.75
N ALA A 872 -50.37 0.76 -32.24
CA ALA A 872 -51.77 0.36 -32.15
C ALA A 872 -51.88 -1.10 -32.58
N ASN A 873 -52.21 -1.98 -31.70
CA ASN A 873 -52.71 -3.28 -32.02
C ASN A 873 -54.22 -3.23 -32.10
N GLU A 874 -54.66 -3.32 -33.32
CA GLU A 874 -56.04 -3.64 -33.66
C GLU A 874 -56.39 -5.02 -33.08
N THR A 875 -57.51 -5.01 -32.43
CA THR A 875 -58.40 -6.10 -32.11
C THR A 875 -58.59 -7.12 -33.21
N THR A 876 -58.43 -8.40 -32.89
CA THR A 876 -59.39 -9.43 -33.36
C THR A 876 -59.38 -10.59 -32.39
N GLN A 877 -60.46 -10.73 -31.64
CA GLN A 877 -60.93 -12.03 -31.22
C GLN A 877 -61.47 -12.80 -32.44
N PRO A 878 -61.41 -14.10 -32.50
CA PRO A 878 -62.61 -14.85 -32.34
C PRO A 878 -62.48 -16.19 -31.59
N GLY A 879 -63.54 -16.57 -30.98
CA GLY A 879 -64.22 -17.83 -31.11
C GLY A 879 -63.87 -18.96 -30.19
N GLN A 880 -64.73 -19.14 -29.21
CA GLN A 880 -65.02 -20.42 -28.56
C GLN A 880 -65.21 -21.55 -29.58
N VAL A 881 -64.76 -22.75 -29.32
CA VAL A 881 -65.52 -24.01 -29.45
C VAL A 881 -64.70 -25.14 -28.74
N GLN A 882 -65.43 -25.84 -27.79
CA GLN A 882 -65.28 -27.09 -27.15
C GLN A 882 -63.94 -27.52 -26.56
#